data_a7edf759b0dfddb6ea8e3fd077fdfe01
#
_entry.id   a7edf759b0dfddb6ea8e3fd077fdfe01
#
_cell.length_a   1.000
_cell.length_b   1.000
_cell.length_c   1.000
_cell.angle_alpha   90.00
_cell.angle_beta   90.00
_cell.angle_gamma   90.00
#
_symmetry.space_group_name_H-M   'P 1'
#
loop_
_entity.id
_entity.type
_entity.pdbx_description
1 polymer ?
#
loop_
_entity_poly.entity_id
_entity_poly.type
_entity_poly.pdbx_seq_one_letter_code
_entity_poly.pdbx_strand_id
1 'polypeptide(L)'
;MGIEDASMRNGRALSDQWADSVVVRPRTTEQHITVNKRLVLGFAISILTLIIVTAIAITLSVSFERCAAESSGALAANGSSNSKWKQSRDANISHRDSEDGQQPWRHLRLPATLRPRHYDLRLSVSMENFTFSGEVHIEFECVHSTKLIVLHTDRLEVDKVLVYSDSKKAGAMRIQRRFHYQPKQVFVIALHREMKPLRTYKINITFHAHIEHELLGFFRSSYVLNGERRFLAVTQFSPTHARKAFPCFDEPIYKATFRVSLKHESSYQSLSNMPVEALTSDEDGWVTNHFSRTPRMSTYYLAWAVCNFTYREAVTDSGVVIRLYARPDAIQSGLGDYALHITKRLLHFYQDYFKVKYSLPKLDLLAVPKHPYAAMENWGLSVFVEQKILLDPDVSSFSYQMELTMVVVHEICHQWFGDLVTPVWWEDVWLKEGFAHYFEYIGTDFLFPKWNMVSCCAEVSAIVFSSFHGAALIRMLANVMGQALFQRGLNDYLMTHMYGNAARNDLWNKFSEAMQREGKDINITQVMDRWTLQMGYPVVTISKNDSLDNSVTISQEHFVYDTDAKIQNPELFNKSFQWQIPLTLAVGNSSHISTETIIWVSNKTGTMSVVLINSTSVRLSDPHAFFLFSRAGYLPQNVPLQMISYLSQETEFLPWHAASRALYQLDKLLDRTEDHSLFSDYVLKQVEPKYHKLGWPATSPEGSFVQAAYQTEELQREVIMLACSFGNKHCHRQAVSLISDWISSNKNRIPPNVRDIVYCTGVSLMDEDVWEFIWMKFHSSTAISEKKVLLEALTCSDNIFLLNRLLNLSLTSDLVPDQEVIDVIIHVGRNPLGRHLSWRYFREKWDILNSRYGEALFMNSKLISGVTEFLNTEAELNELKEFILTSGGESAPGFARAIEIVQANVKWHILFQQQFYRWMRKALDG
;
A
#
# COMPACT_ATOMS: atom_id res chain seq x y z
N MET A 1 -15.46 -67.84 -32.72
CA MET A 1 -16.88 -68.20 -33.08
C MET A 1 -17.69 -67.14 -32.36
N GLY A 2 -18.00 -66.15 -33.07
CA GLY A 2 -19.16 -65.72 -33.75
C GLY A 2 -19.58 -64.39 -33.15
N ILE A 3 -19.18 -63.30 -33.75
CA ILE A 3 -19.83 -61.96 -33.62
C ILE A 3 -19.71 -61.38 -35.04
N GLU A 4 -20.59 -61.70 -35.87
CA GLU A 4 -20.95 -60.97 -37.10
C GLU A 4 -22.48 -61.04 -37.20
N ASP A 5 -23.05 -59.81 -37.46
CA ASP A 5 -24.44 -59.52 -37.78
C ASP A 5 -25.17 -58.63 -36.79
N ALA A 6 -24.73 -57.32 -36.79
CA ALA A 6 -25.63 -56.24 -36.38
C ALA A 6 -25.23 -54.87 -37.01
N SER A 7 -24.81 -54.84 -38.27
CA SER A 7 -24.33 -53.59 -38.92
C SER A 7 -25.02 -53.27 -40.27
N MET A 8 -26.23 -53.80 -40.56
CA MET A 8 -26.90 -53.47 -41.84
C MET A 8 -28.36 -53.06 -41.71
N ARG A 9 -28.72 -52.22 -40.71
CA ARG A 9 -30.10 -51.65 -40.72
C ARG A 9 -30.25 -50.19 -40.48
N ASN A 10 -29.12 -49.41 -40.32
CA ASN A 10 -29.19 -47.96 -40.11
C ASN A 10 -28.71 -47.14 -41.33
N GLY A 11 -28.54 -47.71 -42.52
CA GLY A 11 -27.99 -46.99 -43.67
C GLY A 11 -28.98 -46.14 -44.47
N ARG A 12 -30.28 -46.20 -44.18
CA ARG A 12 -31.29 -45.46 -44.95
C ARG A 12 -31.85 -44.22 -44.31
N ALA A 13 -31.65 -44.02 -43.01
CA ALA A 13 -32.12 -42.82 -42.31
C ALA A 13 -31.09 -41.64 -42.34
N LEU A 14 -29.85 -41.91 -42.74
CA LEU A 14 -28.77 -40.88 -42.80
C LEU A 14 -28.64 -40.21 -44.18
N SER A 15 -29.24 -40.77 -45.25
CA SER A 15 -29.11 -40.17 -46.60
C SER A 15 -30.00 -38.96 -46.81
N ASP A 16 -31.12 -38.83 -46.12
CA ASP A 16 -32.00 -37.66 -46.27
C ASP A 16 -31.58 -36.41 -45.44
N GLN A 17 -30.68 -36.56 -44.42
CA GLN A 17 -30.13 -35.43 -43.71
C GLN A 17 -28.96 -34.77 -44.46
N TRP A 18 -28.35 -35.43 -45.43
CA TRP A 18 -27.19 -34.91 -46.20
C TRP A 18 -27.56 -33.96 -47.32
N ALA A 19 -28.82 -33.94 -47.73
CA ALA A 19 -29.29 -33.08 -48.84
C ALA A 19 -29.25 -31.57 -48.46
N ASP A 20 -29.25 -31.23 -47.20
CA ASP A 20 -29.27 -29.84 -46.67
C ASP A 20 -27.93 -29.35 -46.14
N SER A 21 -26.85 -30.07 -46.38
CA SER A 21 -25.53 -29.66 -45.87
C SER A 21 -24.62 -29.10 -46.98
N VAL A 22 -23.82 -28.08 -46.65
CA VAL A 22 -22.78 -27.45 -47.48
C VAL A 22 -21.39 -27.84 -46.95
N VAL A 23 -20.53 -28.32 -47.84
CA VAL A 23 -19.15 -28.65 -47.52
C VAL A 23 -18.30 -27.42 -47.63
N VAL A 24 -17.75 -26.96 -46.51
CA VAL A 24 -16.78 -25.84 -46.44
C VAL A 24 -15.36 -26.40 -46.34
N ARG A 25 -14.48 -26.02 -47.24
CA ARG A 25 -13.07 -26.40 -47.22
C ARG A 25 -12.25 -25.30 -46.55
N PRO A 26 -11.64 -25.51 -45.39
CA PRO A 26 -10.68 -24.56 -44.86
C PRO A 26 -9.38 -24.55 -45.66
N ARG A 27 -8.77 -23.41 -45.85
CA ARG A 27 -7.57 -23.18 -46.68
C ARG A 27 -6.30 -23.92 -46.25
N THR A 28 -6.29 -24.53 -45.05
CA THR A 28 -5.06 -25.04 -44.44
C THR A 28 -5.13 -26.47 -43.88
N THR A 29 -6.23 -27.20 -44.01
CA THR A 29 -6.33 -28.57 -43.50
C THR A 29 -7.16 -29.45 -44.44
N GLU A 30 -6.77 -30.71 -44.64
CA GLU A 30 -7.50 -31.72 -45.43
C GLU A 30 -8.81 -32.21 -44.79
N GLN A 31 -9.25 -31.58 -43.68
CA GLN A 31 -10.51 -31.95 -43.01
C GLN A 31 -11.71 -31.22 -43.61
N HIS A 32 -12.70 -31.96 -43.99
CA HIS A 32 -13.98 -31.44 -44.47
C HIS A 32 -14.97 -31.30 -43.32
N ILE A 33 -15.51 -30.08 -43.12
CA ILE A 33 -16.55 -29.80 -42.13
C ILE A 33 -17.89 -29.70 -42.87
N THR A 34 -18.85 -30.54 -42.50
CA THR A 34 -20.21 -30.49 -43.05
C THR A 34 -21.08 -29.64 -42.12
N VAL A 35 -21.69 -28.58 -42.65
CA VAL A 35 -22.54 -27.66 -41.89
C VAL A 35 -23.93 -27.64 -42.48
N ASN A 36 -24.96 -27.63 -41.64
CA ASN A 36 -26.36 -27.60 -42.08
C ASN A 36 -26.67 -26.27 -42.79
N LYS A 37 -27.23 -26.34 -44.02
CA LYS A 37 -27.54 -25.17 -44.85
C LYS A 37 -28.43 -24.13 -44.17
N ARG A 38 -29.38 -24.54 -43.34
CA ARG A 38 -30.25 -23.65 -42.58
C ARG A 38 -29.47 -22.89 -41.50
N LEU A 39 -28.44 -23.51 -40.93
CA LEU A 39 -27.59 -22.91 -39.93
C LEU A 39 -26.65 -21.88 -40.57
N VAL A 40 -26.10 -22.17 -41.76
CA VAL A 40 -25.29 -21.22 -42.54
C VAL A 40 -26.12 -20.01 -42.97
N LEU A 41 -27.36 -20.23 -43.43
CA LEU A 41 -28.28 -19.14 -43.80
C LEU A 41 -28.66 -18.30 -42.56
N GLY A 42 -28.91 -18.94 -41.43
CA GLY A 42 -29.17 -18.24 -40.14
C GLY A 42 -27.99 -17.37 -39.70
N PHE A 43 -26.77 -17.88 -39.79
CA PHE A 43 -25.57 -17.10 -39.52
C PHE A 43 -25.40 -15.94 -40.50
N ALA A 44 -25.61 -16.17 -41.80
CA ALA A 44 -25.50 -15.09 -42.78
C ALA A 44 -26.53 -13.96 -42.55
N ILE A 45 -27.76 -14.32 -42.20
CA ILE A 45 -28.81 -13.35 -41.86
C ILE A 45 -28.43 -12.58 -40.54
N SER A 46 -27.92 -13.31 -39.55
CA SER A 46 -27.49 -12.66 -38.28
C SER A 46 -26.33 -11.70 -38.50
N ILE A 47 -25.34 -12.02 -39.30
CA ILE A 47 -24.23 -11.14 -39.65
C ILE A 47 -24.75 -9.92 -40.45
N LEU A 48 -25.66 -10.14 -41.39
CA LEU A 48 -26.22 -9.04 -42.16
C LEU A 48 -27.05 -8.08 -41.30
N THR A 49 -27.85 -8.60 -40.36
CA THR A 49 -28.57 -7.78 -39.38
C THR A 49 -27.65 -7.04 -38.46
N LEU A 50 -26.54 -7.65 -38.01
CA LEU A 50 -25.54 -6.99 -37.19
C LEU A 50 -24.87 -5.85 -37.94
N ILE A 51 -24.50 -6.03 -39.20
CA ILE A 51 -23.92 -5.00 -40.07
C ILE A 51 -24.92 -3.82 -40.28
N ILE A 52 -26.20 -4.12 -40.48
CA ILE A 52 -27.23 -3.09 -40.64
C ILE A 52 -27.42 -2.32 -39.35
N VAL A 53 -27.48 -2.98 -38.19
CA VAL A 53 -27.62 -2.35 -36.88
C VAL A 53 -26.40 -1.48 -36.57
N THR A 54 -25.18 -1.97 -36.85
CA THR A 54 -23.95 -1.17 -36.67
C THR A 54 -23.90 0.03 -37.62
N ALA A 55 -24.30 -0.12 -38.85
CA ALA A 55 -24.37 1.00 -39.80
C ALA A 55 -25.40 2.06 -39.36
N ILE A 56 -26.55 1.66 -38.85
CA ILE A 56 -27.55 2.55 -38.26
C ILE A 56 -27.00 3.25 -37.02
N ALA A 57 -26.33 2.52 -36.13
CA ALA A 57 -25.70 3.10 -34.94
C ALA A 57 -24.63 4.12 -35.29
N ILE A 58 -23.77 3.85 -36.27
CA ILE A 58 -22.73 4.77 -36.75
C ILE A 58 -23.39 6.01 -37.39
N THR A 59 -24.44 5.84 -38.23
CA THR A 59 -25.13 6.98 -38.83
C THR A 59 -25.85 7.83 -37.78
N LEU A 60 -26.45 7.23 -36.77
CA LEU A 60 -27.05 7.95 -35.65
C LEU A 60 -25.98 8.68 -34.83
N SER A 61 -24.83 8.06 -34.52
CA SER A 61 -23.72 8.71 -33.81
C SER A 61 -23.16 9.90 -34.58
N VAL A 62 -22.88 9.74 -35.87
CA VAL A 62 -22.45 10.85 -36.75
C VAL A 62 -23.50 11.94 -36.88
N SER A 63 -24.77 11.58 -36.88
CA SER A 63 -25.86 12.57 -36.90
C SER A 63 -25.97 13.32 -35.57
N PHE A 64 -25.73 12.62 -34.43
CA PHE A 64 -25.70 13.25 -33.12
C PHE A 64 -24.50 14.19 -32.97
N GLU A 65 -23.30 13.82 -33.47
CA GLU A 65 -22.13 14.69 -33.48
C GLU A 65 -22.34 15.93 -34.40
N ARG A 66 -22.99 15.74 -35.56
CA ARG A 66 -23.33 16.86 -36.41
C ARG A 66 -24.36 17.80 -35.76
N CYS A 67 -25.41 17.25 -35.11
CA CYS A 67 -26.35 18.07 -34.34
C CYS A 67 -25.69 18.78 -33.16
N ALA A 68 -24.70 18.17 -32.51
CA ALA A 68 -23.93 18.79 -31.44
C ALA A 68 -23.01 19.90 -31.98
N ALA A 69 -22.42 19.71 -33.16
CA ALA A 69 -21.58 20.70 -33.83
C ALA A 69 -22.40 21.88 -34.40
N GLU A 70 -23.61 21.62 -34.93
CA GLU A 70 -24.53 22.68 -35.41
C GLU A 70 -25.18 23.42 -34.25
N SER A 71 -25.42 22.80 -33.09
CA SER A 71 -25.91 23.49 -31.91
C SER A 71 -24.89 24.41 -31.24
N SER A 72 -23.59 24.17 -31.45
CA SER A 72 -22.51 25.05 -30.99
C SER A 72 -22.25 26.23 -31.96
N GLY A 73 -22.74 26.17 -33.21
CA GLY A 73 -22.61 27.25 -34.20
C GLY A 73 -23.84 28.18 -34.36
N ALA A 74 -24.98 27.86 -33.79
CA ALA A 74 -26.25 28.55 -34.03
C ALA A 74 -26.79 29.42 -32.87
N LEU A 75 -25.98 29.71 -31.85
CA LEU A 75 -26.36 30.57 -30.71
C LEU A 75 -25.84 32.01 -30.85
N ALA A 76 -25.87 32.50 -32.06
CA ALA A 76 -25.72 33.94 -32.34
C ALA A 76 -26.86 34.44 -33.27
N ALA A 77 -28.10 34.34 -32.86
CA ALA A 77 -29.21 35.24 -33.22
C ALA A 77 -30.57 34.72 -32.73
N ASN A 78 -31.24 35.60 -31.95
CA ASN A 78 -32.70 35.72 -31.72
C ASN A 78 -33.48 34.66 -30.92
N GLY A 79 -33.77 35.00 -29.70
CA GLY A 79 -35.09 35.42 -29.19
C GLY A 79 -36.18 34.35 -28.95
N SER A 80 -36.58 34.24 -27.69
CA SER A 80 -37.94 33.99 -27.15
C SER A 80 -38.55 32.57 -27.28
N SER A 81 -38.60 31.78 -26.23
CA SER A 81 -39.76 31.57 -25.36
C SER A 81 -39.61 30.31 -24.47
N ASN A 82 -39.86 30.53 -23.20
CA ASN A 82 -40.36 29.66 -22.15
C ASN A 82 -40.19 28.15 -22.22
N SER A 83 -39.25 27.63 -21.43
CA SER A 83 -39.53 26.49 -20.53
C SER A 83 -38.67 26.60 -19.27
N LYS A 84 -39.34 26.73 -18.14
CA LYS A 84 -38.75 26.82 -16.81
C LYS A 84 -38.13 25.47 -16.39
N TRP A 85 -36.80 25.39 -16.37
CA TRP A 85 -36.04 24.59 -15.39
C TRP A 85 -34.74 25.32 -15.06
N LYS A 86 -34.44 25.44 -13.79
CA LYS A 86 -33.39 26.21 -13.15
C LYS A 86 -31.97 25.81 -13.64
N GLN A 87 -31.52 26.42 -14.69
CA GLN A 87 -30.12 26.35 -15.14
C GLN A 87 -29.70 27.63 -15.88
N SER A 88 -30.08 28.79 -15.37
CA SER A 88 -29.70 30.05 -15.98
C SER A 88 -29.25 31.08 -14.96
N ARG A 89 -28.09 30.87 -14.39
CA ARG A 89 -27.29 31.96 -13.77
C ARG A 89 -25.77 31.79 -13.96
N ASP A 90 -25.29 30.67 -14.53
CA ASP A 90 -23.84 30.47 -14.75
C ASP A 90 -23.33 30.97 -16.12
N ALA A 91 -24.22 31.26 -17.07
CA ALA A 91 -23.85 31.69 -18.43
C ALA A 91 -23.45 33.18 -18.55
N ASN A 92 -23.64 34.01 -17.52
CA ASN A 92 -23.23 35.43 -17.55
C ASN A 92 -21.88 35.72 -16.85
N ILE A 93 -21.08 34.65 -16.52
CA ILE A 93 -19.78 34.84 -15.89
C ILE A 93 -18.64 34.87 -16.91
N SER A 94 -18.85 34.39 -18.15
CA SER A 94 -17.80 34.27 -19.16
C SER A 94 -17.37 35.56 -19.88
N HIS A 95 -18.02 36.67 -19.68
CA HIS A 95 -17.68 37.94 -20.37
C HIS A 95 -17.18 39.08 -19.47
N ARG A 96 -16.93 38.83 -18.17
CA ARG A 96 -16.27 39.82 -17.31
C ARG A 96 -14.95 39.34 -16.72
N ASP A 97 -14.48 38.15 -17.11
CA ASP A 97 -13.30 37.50 -16.51
C ASP A 97 -11.98 37.79 -17.24
N SER A 98 -11.92 38.80 -18.09
CA SER A 98 -10.69 39.16 -18.81
C SER A 98 -9.77 40.15 -18.08
N GLU A 99 -10.09 40.56 -16.86
CA GLU A 99 -9.25 41.49 -16.10
C GLU A 99 -8.71 40.99 -14.75
N ASP A 100 -9.04 39.75 -14.26
CA ASP A 100 -8.49 39.26 -12.99
C ASP A 100 -7.97 37.86 -13.13
N GLY A 101 -6.70 37.75 -13.44
CA GLY A 101 -5.98 36.50 -13.83
C GLY A 101 -5.81 35.43 -12.78
N GLN A 102 -6.43 35.47 -11.58
CA GLN A 102 -6.30 34.37 -10.58
C GLN A 102 -7.48 34.32 -9.63
N GLN A 103 -8.45 33.47 -9.93
CA GLN A 103 -9.53 33.15 -8.99
C GLN A 103 -9.00 32.19 -7.89
N PRO A 104 -9.03 32.58 -6.58
CA PRO A 104 -8.37 31.81 -5.52
C PRO A 104 -8.82 30.34 -5.39
N TRP A 105 -10.04 29.98 -5.78
CA TRP A 105 -10.59 28.63 -5.72
C TRP A 105 -10.14 27.71 -6.86
N ARG A 106 -9.37 28.21 -7.83
CA ARG A 106 -8.77 27.40 -8.90
C ARG A 106 -7.41 26.81 -8.53
N HIS A 107 -6.79 27.30 -7.45
CA HIS A 107 -5.52 26.79 -6.96
C HIS A 107 -5.70 25.46 -6.22
N LEU A 108 -4.61 24.68 -6.16
CA LEU A 108 -4.56 23.42 -5.40
C LEU A 108 -4.69 23.68 -3.90
N ARG A 109 -4.04 24.74 -3.40
CA ARG A 109 -4.01 25.12 -1.99
C ARG A 109 -5.09 26.13 -1.67
N LEU A 110 -5.69 26.01 -0.48
CA LEU A 110 -6.61 27.03 0.01
C LEU A 110 -5.92 28.38 0.18
N PRO A 111 -6.63 29.50 -0.03
CA PRO A 111 -6.08 30.82 0.25
C PRO A 111 -5.67 30.97 1.72
N ALA A 112 -4.47 31.45 1.99
CA ALA A 112 -3.95 31.68 3.35
C ALA A 112 -4.61 32.91 4.07
N THR A 113 -5.80 33.32 3.63
CA THR A 113 -6.53 34.48 4.16
C THR A 113 -7.26 34.19 5.46
N LEU A 114 -7.62 32.93 5.70
CA LEU A 114 -8.40 32.47 6.85
C LEU A 114 -7.66 31.37 7.58
N ARG A 115 -7.80 31.31 8.91
CA ARG A 115 -7.21 30.25 9.75
C ARG A 115 -8.26 29.70 10.72
N PRO A 116 -8.61 28.41 10.66
CA PRO A 116 -9.56 27.81 11.58
C PRO A 116 -8.96 27.74 13.01
N ARG A 117 -9.81 27.89 14.02
CA ARG A 117 -9.46 27.81 15.43
C ARG A 117 -10.18 26.68 16.15
N HIS A 118 -11.47 26.49 15.83
CA HIS A 118 -12.33 25.51 16.47
C HIS A 118 -13.43 25.03 15.55
N TYR A 119 -13.75 23.74 15.67
CA TYR A 119 -14.92 23.09 15.05
C TYR A 119 -15.81 22.50 16.15
N ASP A 120 -17.11 22.79 16.11
CA ASP A 120 -18.17 22.06 16.83
C ASP A 120 -18.96 21.29 15.74
N LEU A 121 -18.77 19.97 15.70
CA LEU A 121 -19.33 19.09 14.68
C LEU A 121 -20.37 18.18 15.33
N ARG A 122 -21.60 18.27 14.85
CA ARG A 122 -22.75 17.45 15.30
C ARG A 122 -23.25 16.65 14.13
N LEU A 123 -23.22 15.33 14.28
CA LEU A 123 -23.65 14.39 13.26
C LEU A 123 -24.79 13.53 13.78
N SER A 124 -25.79 13.30 12.95
CA SER A 124 -26.84 12.29 13.15
C SER A 124 -26.64 11.20 12.10
N VAL A 125 -26.36 9.98 12.56
CA VAL A 125 -25.97 8.85 11.74
C VAL A 125 -27.08 7.82 11.78
N SER A 126 -27.67 7.49 10.61
CA SER A 126 -28.64 6.40 10.48
C SER A 126 -27.94 5.17 9.86
N MET A 127 -27.80 4.12 10.66
CA MET A 127 -27.24 2.85 10.21
C MET A 127 -28.25 2.01 9.44
N GLU A 128 -29.54 2.29 9.58
CA GLU A 128 -30.61 1.63 8.83
C GLU A 128 -30.61 2.07 7.35
N ASN A 129 -30.50 3.38 7.11
CA ASN A 129 -30.57 3.98 5.77
C ASN A 129 -29.19 4.25 5.17
N PHE A 130 -28.11 4.07 5.91
CA PHE A 130 -26.75 4.42 5.55
C PHE A 130 -26.61 5.88 5.09
N THR A 131 -27.19 6.79 5.89
CA THR A 131 -27.11 8.23 5.65
C THR A 131 -26.65 8.94 6.91
N PHE A 132 -26.10 10.11 6.73
CA PHE A 132 -25.83 11.01 7.86
C PHE A 132 -26.17 12.45 7.50
N SER A 133 -26.57 13.19 8.48
CA SER A 133 -26.74 14.64 8.41
C SER A 133 -25.90 15.30 9.48
N GLY A 134 -25.49 16.52 9.24
CA GLY A 134 -24.63 17.20 10.18
C GLY A 134 -24.77 18.71 10.18
N GLU A 135 -24.36 19.28 11.29
CA GLU A 135 -24.15 20.70 11.46
C GLU A 135 -22.71 20.93 11.91
N VAL A 136 -21.96 21.75 11.19
CA VAL A 136 -20.62 22.16 11.58
C VAL A 136 -20.56 23.65 11.86
N HIS A 137 -20.07 24.00 13.04
CA HIS A 137 -19.79 25.38 13.44
C HIS A 137 -18.28 25.56 13.42
N ILE A 138 -17.76 26.38 12.49
CA ILE A 138 -16.33 26.64 12.36
C ILE A 138 -16.05 28.05 12.84
N GLU A 139 -15.20 28.16 13.86
CA GLU A 139 -14.63 29.41 14.31
C GLU A 139 -13.28 29.63 13.64
N PHE A 140 -13.11 30.77 12.97
CA PHE A 140 -11.89 31.07 12.23
C PHE A 140 -11.48 32.53 12.35
N GLU A 141 -10.18 32.78 12.23
CA GLU A 141 -9.57 34.10 12.19
C GLU A 141 -9.34 34.53 10.75
N CYS A 142 -9.64 35.80 10.45
CA CYS A 142 -9.26 36.43 9.22
C CYS A 142 -7.83 36.97 9.34
N VAL A 143 -6.89 36.41 8.56
CA VAL A 143 -5.49 36.83 8.52
C VAL A 143 -5.29 38.00 7.58
N HIS A 144 -5.88 37.90 6.39
CA HIS A 144 -5.87 38.96 5.38
C HIS A 144 -7.30 39.29 4.94
N SER A 145 -7.58 40.58 4.69
CA SER A 145 -8.90 41.01 4.24
C SER A 145 -9.40 40.23 3.04
N THR A 146 -10.61 39.69 3.14
CA THR A 146 -11.23 38.95 2.06
C THR A 146 -12.76 38.99 2.13
N LYS A 147 -13.42 38.85 0.99
CA LYS A 147 -14.84 38.61 0.89
C LYS A 147 -15.20 37.15 0.66
N LEU A 148 -14.17 36.29 0.54
CA LEU A 148 -14.33 34.90 0.19
C LEU A 148 -14.03 34.00 1.38
N ILE A 149 -14.88 32.98 1.57
CA ILE A 149 -14.61 31.81 2.39
C ILE A 149 -14.55 30.63 1.41
N VAL A 150 -13.43 29.92 1.39
CA VAL A 150 -13.21 28.74 0.56
C VAL A 150 -12.95 27.57 1.49
N LEU A 151 -13.81 26.55 1.43
CA LEU A 151 -13.72 25.32 2.22
C LEU A 151 -13.67 24.12 1.28
N HIS A 152 -13.02 23.07 1.68
CA HIS A 152 -13.12 21.80 0.97
C HIS A 152 -14.46 21.11 1.28
N THR A 153 -15.10 20.57 0.24
CA THR A 153 -16.26 19.68 0.31
C THR A 153 -16.24 18.75 -0.88
N ASP A 154 -16.54 17.49 -0.67
CA ASP A 154 -16.70 16.50 -1.72
C ASP A 154 -17.88 15.58 -1.41
N ARG A 155 -18.81 15.38 -2.37
CA ARG A 155 -20.01 14.54 -2.24
C ARG A 155 -20.93 14.88 -1.07
N LEU A 156 -20.86 16.12 -0.54
CA LEU A 156 -21.76 16.63 0.50
C LEU A 156 -22.81 17.55 -0.12
N GLU A 157 -24.06 17.38 0.26
CA GLU A 157 -25.13 18.33 -0.05
C GLU A 157 -25.22 19.38 1.05
N VAL A 158 -24.98 20.65 0.69
CA VAL A 158 -24.98 21.77 1.64
C VAL A 158 -26.35 22.45 1.63
N ASP A 159 -27.09 22.30 2.72
CA ASP A 159 -28.45 22.82 2.87
C ASP A 159 -28.44 24.32 3.22
N LYS A 160 -27.79 24.67 4.33
CA LYS A 160 -27.82 26.02 4.88
C LYS A 160 -26.45 26.50 5.28
N VAL A 161 -26.19 27.78 5.04
CA VAL A 161 -24.94 28.45 5.43
C VAL A 161 -25.28 29.79 6.10
N LEU A 162 -24.71 30.01 7.27
CA LEU A 162 -24.82 31.28 8.02
C LEU A 162 -23.42 31.71 8.46
N VAL A 163 -23.09 32.97 8.23
CA VAL A 163 -21.79 33.54 8.63
C VAL A 163 -22.02 34.66 9.63
N TYR A 164 -21.27 34.65 10.72
CA TYR A 164 -21.38 35.62 11.80
C TYR A 164 -20.05 36.31 12.06
N SER A 165 -20.09 37.58 12.42
CA SER A 165 -18.96 38.29 13.01
C SER A 165 -19.00 38.16 14.53
N ASP A 166 -17.86 38.10 15.20
CA ASP A 166 -17.74 38.01 16.67
C ASP A 166 -18.33 39.21 17.45
N SER A 167 -18.84 40.21 16.79
CA SER A 167 -19.53 41.34 17.40
C SER A 167 -20.88 40.89 17.98
N LYS A 168 -21.03 40.94 19.32
CA LYS A 168 -22.28 40.55 20.05
C LYS A 168 -23.57 41.26 19.56
N LYS A 169 -23.46 42.28 18.71
CA LYS A 169 -24.60 43.08 18.14
C LYS A 169 -24.79 42.87 16.64
N ALA A 170 -23.97 42.09 15.97
CA ALA A 170 -24.08 41.91 14.53
C ALA A 170 -24.89 40.66 14.19
N GLY A 171 -25.95 40.79 13.41
CA GLY A 171 -26.67 39.67 12.78
C GLY A 171 -25.79 38.92 11.77
N ALA A 172 -26.36 37.89 11.15
CA ALA A 172 -25.67 37.14 10.09
C ALA A 172 -25.18 38.05 8.96
N MET A 173 -23.96 37.80 8.49
CA MET A 173 -23.38 38.49 7.33
C MET A 173 -24.11 38.04 6.07
N ARG A 174 -24.46 39.05 5.19
CA ARG A 174 -25.15 38.74 3.95
C ARG A 174 -24.22 38.01 2.98
N ILE A 175 -24.65 36.84 2.51
CA ILE A 175 -23.98 36.07 1.47
C ILE A 175 -24.44 36.60 0.12
N GLN A 176 -23.50 36.90 -0.79
CA GLN A 176 -23.73 37.34 -2.13
C GLN A 176 -24.03 36.15 -3.05
N ARG A 177 -23.17 35.14 -3.03
CA ARG A 177 -23.30 33.87 -3.77
C ARG A 177 -22.60 32.74 -3.03
N ARG A 178 -23.02 31.50 -3.31
CA ARG A 178 -22.34 30.28 -2.89
C ARG A 178 -22.41 29.27 -4.01
N PHE A 179 -21.34 28.49 -4.21
CA PHE A 179 -21.28 27.45 -5.25
C PHE A 179 -20.21 26.43 -4.96
N HIS A 180 -20.36 25.24 -5.52
CA HIS A 180 -19.33 24.21 -5.53
C HIS A 180 -18.45 24.36 -6.77
N TYR A 181 -17.13 24.23 -6.61
CA TYR A 181 -16.17 24.13 -7.70
C TYR A 181 -15.53 22.74 -7.66
N GLN A 182 -16.16 21.80 -8.35
CA GLN A 182 -15.82 20.37 -8.33
C GLN A 182 -14.37 20.05 -8.72
N PRO A 183 -13.72 20.70 -9.72
CA PRO A 183 -12.36 20.34 -10.11
C PRO A 183 -11.32 20.47 -8.99
N LYS A 184 -11.64 21.20 -7.92
CA LYS A 184 -10.77 21.33 -6.72
C LYS A 184 -11.49 20.92 -5.43
N GLN A 185 -12.68 20.32 -5.53
CA GLN A 185 -13.48 19.86 -4.38
C GLN A 185 -13.66 20.96 -3.33
N VAL A 186 -13.99 22.18 -3.77
CA VAL A 186 -14.16 23.31 -2.86
C VAL A 186 -15.55 23.93 -2.96
N PHE A 187 -16.01 24.41 -1.82
CA PHE A 187 -17.22 25.20 -1.68
C PHE A 187 -16.85 26.65 -1.41
N VAL A 188 -17.32 27.54 -2.27
CA VAL A 188 -16.98 28.96 -2.25
C VAL A 188 -18.17 29.76 -1.76
N ILE A 189 -17.95 30.63 -0.79
CA ILE A 189 -18.96 31.54 -0.23
C ILE A 189 -18.41 32.96 -0.38
N ALA A 190 -19.09 33.75 -1.19
CA ALA A 190 -18.77 35.17 -1.37
C ALA A 190 -19.72 36.05 -0.51
N LEU A 191 -19.13 36.94 0.27
CA LEU A 191 -19.83 37.84 1.18
C LEU A 191 -20.00 39.24 0.54
N HIS A 192 -21.10 39.93 0.88
CA HIS A 192 -21.25 41.30 0.48
C HIS A 192 -20.25 42.25 1.14
N ARG A 193 -19.90 41.98 2.42
CA ARG A 193 -18.94 42.78 3.19
C ARG A 193 -17.66 42.01 3.38
N GLU A 194 -16.56 42.71 3.34
CA GLU A 194 -15.24 42.21 3.57
C GLU A 194 -15.02 41.85 5.04
N MET A 195 -14.42 40.71 5.30
CA MET A 195 -13.89 40.31 6.60
C MET A 195 -12.58 41.07 6.88
N LYS A 196 -12.42 41.55 8.10
CA LYS A 196 -11.27 42.38 8.49
C LYS A 196 -10.18 41.52 9.17
N PRO A 197 -8.90 41.80 8.94
CA PRO A 197 -7.80 41.09 9.59
C PRO A 197 -7.88 41.14 11.13
N LEU A 198 -7.32 40.13 11.77
CA LEU A 198 -7.23 39.96 13.24
C LEU A 198 -8.60 39.89 13.94
N ARG A 199 -9.67 39.62 13.19
CA ARG A 199 -11.00 39.37 13.74
C ARG A 199 -11.41 37.93 13.56
N THR A 200 -12.16 37.45 14.55
CA THR A 200 -12.76 36.11 14.55
C THR A 200 -14.14 36.14 13.93
N TYR A 201 -14.44 35.12 13.16
CA TYR A 201 -15.74 34.90 12.50
C TYR A 201 -16.19 33.47 12.78
N LYS A 202 -17.51 33.25 12.64
CA LYS A 202 -18.12 31.92 12.78
C LYS A 202 -18.95 31.60 11.56
N ILE A 203 -18.85 30.39 11.05
CA ILE A 203 -19.72 29.88 10.01
C ILE A 203 -20.44 28.62 10.50
N ASN A 204 -21.73 28.58 10.26
CA ASN A 204 -22.57 27.39 10.51
C ASN A 204 -23.01 26.84 9.17
N ILE A 205 -22.78 25.56 8.97
CA ILE A 205 -23.16 24.84 7.74
C ILE A 205 -23.93 23.60 8.14
N THR A 206 -25.14 23.44 7.60
CA THR A 206 -25.89 22.17 7.68
C THR A 206 -25.73 21.43 6.35
N PHE A 207 -25.56 20.13 6.43
CA PHE A 207 -25.28 19.28 5.29
C PHE A 207 -25.79 17.86 5.54
N HIS A 208 -25.90 17.09 4.46
CA HIS A 208 -26.21 15.66 4.53
C HIS A 208 -25.49 14.89 3.41
N ALA A 209 -25.32 13.58 3.60
CA ALA A 209 -24.69 12.69 2.64
C ALA A 209 -25.03 11.21 2.92
N HIS A 210 -24.62 10.33 2.01
CA HIS A 210 -24.67 8.88 2.19
C HIS A 210 -23.39 8.37 2.86
N ILE A 211 -23.53 7.27 3.62
CA ILE A 211 -22.40 6.49 4.12
C ILE A 211 -22.04 5.48 3.04
N GLU A 212 -21.00 5.81 2.30
CA GLU A 212 -20.59 5.04 1.13
C GLU A 212 -19.93 3.71 1.51
N HIS A 213 -19.80 2.81 0.55
CA HIS A 213 -19.02 1.57 0.69
C HIS A 213 -17.58 1.71 0.19
N GLU A 214 -17.26 2.82 -0.45
CA GLU A 214 -15.89 3.20 -0.75
C GLU A 214 -15.13 3.44 0.56
N LEU A 215 -13.95 2.85 0.72
CA LEU A 215 -13.23 2.83 2.00
C LEU A 215 -12.55 4.17 2.38
N LEU A 216 -13.11 5.31 1.95
CA LEU A 216 -12.56 6.66 2.16
C LEU A 216 -13.66 7.63 2.64
N GLY A 217 -13.28 8.62 3.46
CA GLY A 217 -14.23 9.53 4.08
C GLY A 217 -14.94 8.87 5.27
N PHE A 218 -16.26 8.99 5.35
CA PHE A 218 -17.08 8.26 6.32
C PHE A 218 -17.79 7.12 5.59
N PHE A 219 -17.32 5.91 5.81
CA PHE A 219 -17.72 4.72 5.05
C PHE A 219 -18.26 3.60 5.95
N ARG A 220 -18.99 2.67 5.34
CA ARG A 220 -19.54 1.48 6.02
C ARG A 220 -18.70 0.24 5.75
N SER A 221 -18.59 -0.60 6.76
CA SER A 221 -18.01 -1.93 6.70
C SER A 221 -18.99 -2.95 7.28
N SER A 222 -18.77 -4.23 7.05
CA SER A 222 -19.65 -5.28 7.55
C SER A 222 -18.88 -6.53 7.96
N TYR A 223 -19.45 -7.30 8.87
CA TYR A 223 -18.99 -8.61 9.31
C TYR A 223 -20.16 -9.55 9.53
N VAL A 224 -19.88 -10.84 9.59
CA VAL A 224 -20.91 -11.86 9.90
C VAL A 224 -20.70 -12.35 11.32
N LEU A 225 -21.75 -12.34 12.12
CA LEU A 225 -21.79 -12.89 13.48
C LEU A 225 -23.00 -13.79 13.63
N ASN A 226 -22.78 -15.05 13.97
CA ASN A 226 -23.86 -16.07 14.11
C ASN A 226 -24.75 -16.21 12.85
N GLY A 227 -24.17 -16.04 11.66
CA GLY A 227 -24.88 -16.11 10.39
C GLY A 227 -25.59 -14.81 9.97
N GLU A 228 -25.61 -13.79 10.82
CA GLU A 228 -26.21 -12.48 10.52
C GLU A 228 -25.14 -11.48 10.07
N ARG A 229 -25.43 -10.76 8.98
CA ARG A 229 -24.57 -9.64 8.54
C ARG A 229 -24.83 -8.42 9.41
N ARG A 230 -23.78 -7.90 10.03
CA ARG A 230 -23.80 -6.69 10.85
C ARG A 230 -22.95 -5.60 10.19
N PHE A 231 -23.37 -4.36 10.39
CA PHE A 231 -22.71 -3.20 9.80
C PHE A 231 -22.07 -2.31 10.87
N LEU A 232 -21.04 -1.60 10.45
CA LEU A 232 -20.43 -0.51 11.19
C LEU A 232 -20.12 0.62 10.22
N ALA A 233 -19.97 1.82 10.73
CA ALA A 233 -19.49 2.97 9.98
C ALA A 233 -18.25 3.54 10.66
N VAL A 234 -17.23 3.88 9.88
CA VAL A 234 -15.93 4.34 10.37
C VAL A 234 -15.34 5.36 9.42
N THR A 235 -14.47 6.23 9.91
CA THR A 235 -13.81 7.26 9.11
C THR A 235 -12.41 6.85 8.66
N GLN A 236 -12.06 7.26 7.42
CA GLN A 236 -10.68 7.31 6.92
C GLN A 236 -10.47 8.62 6.17
N PHE A 237 -9.79 9.58 6.82
CA PHE A 237 -9.65 10.93 6.28
C PHE A 237 -8.30 11.24 5.64
N SER A 238 -7.25 10.53 6.01
CA SER A 238 -5.94 10.72 5.39
C SER A 238 -5.97 10.23 3.92
N PRO A 239 -5.37 10.96 2.96
CA PRO A 239 -4.72 12.28 3.14
C PRO A 239 -5.68 13.47 3.05
N THR A 240 -6.78 13.41 2.29
CA THR A 240 -7.64 14.56 1.94
C THR A 240 -9.12 14.21 1.89
N HIS A 241 -9.59 13.31 2.75
CA HIS A 241 -10.96 12.79 2.69
C HIS A 241 -11.86 13.23 3.85
N ALA A 242 -11.39 14.12 4.75
CA ALA A 242 -12.27 14.77 5.74
C ALA A 242 -13.37 15.59 5.05
N ARG A 243 -13.09 16.14 3.88
CA ARG A 243 -14.03 16.88 3.01
C ARG A 243 -15.21 16.05 2.50
N LYS A 244 -15.11 14.69 2.55
CA LYS A 244 -16.22 13.78 2.24
C LYS A 244 -17.18 13.57 3.41
N ALA A 245 -16.79 14.01 4.62
CA ALA A 245 -17.58 13.83 5.84
C ALA A 245 -18.13 15.13 6.41
N PHE A 246 -17.45 16.25 6.24
CA PHE A 246 -17.92 17.59 6.64
C PHE A 246 -17.16 18.71 5.92
N PRO A 247 -17.77 19.89 5.72
CA PRO A 247 -17.07 21.05 5.15
C PRO A 247 -15.95 21.53 6.07
N CYS A 248 -14.72 21.65 5.55
CA CYS A 248 -13.55 21.97 6.39
C CYS A 248 -12.39 22.61 5.62
N PHE A 249 -11.41 23.13 6.33
CA PHE A 249 -10.10 23.50 5.81
C PHE A 249 -9.20 22.26 5.81
N ASP A 250 -9.33 21.43 4.78
CA ASP A 250 -8.75 20.10 4.71
C ASP A 250 -7.31 20.10 4.18
N GLU A 251 -6.42 20.79 4.90
CA GLU A 251 -4.98 20.79 4.68
C GLU A 251 -4.24 20.60 6.02
N PRO A 252 -3.11 19.90 6.07
CA PRO A 252 -2.40 19.59 7.31
C PRO A 252 -2.04 20.80 8.15
N ILE A 253 -1.75 21.93 7.51
CA ILE A 253 -1.32 23.16 8.18
C ILE A 253 -2.44 23.82 9.00
N TYR A 254 -3.70 23.54 8.69
CA TYR A 254 -4.84 24.18 9.37
C TYR A 254 -5.25 23.42 10.63
N LYS A 255 -4.35 23.34 11.61
CA LYS A 255 -4.68 22.73 12.92
C LYS A 255 -5.69 23.57 13.69
N ALA A 256 -6.72 22.91 14.17
CA ALA A 256 -7.76 23.46 15.03
C ALA A 256 -8.13 22.48 16.15
N THR A 257 -8.96 22.92 17.09
CA THR A 257 -9.57 22.01 18.08
C THR A 257 -10.92 21.56 17.59
N PHE A 258 -11.34 20.36 17.97
CA PHE A 258 -12.61 19.76 17.57
C PHE A 258 -13.42 19.36 18.79
N ARG A 259 -14.73 19.58 18.74
CA ARG A 259 -15.72 18.95 19.60
C ARG A 259 -16.67 18.18 18.69
N VAL A 260 -16.79 16.87 18.92
CA VAL A 260 -17.65 15.99 18.13
C VAL A 260 -18.83 15.56 18.97
N SER A 261 -20.02 15.53 18.37
CA SER A 261 -21.23 14.94 18.96
C SER A 261 -21.83 14.01 17.92
N LEU A 262 -22.06 12.75 18.31
CA LEU A 262 -22.60 11.70 17.44
C LEU A 262 -23.93 11.20 17.97
N LYS A 263 -24.99 11.41 17.20
CA LYS A 263 -26.32 10.86 17.43
C LYS A 263 -26.49 9.60 16.57
N HIS A 264 -26.88 8.50 17.19
CA HIS A 264 -27.08 7.20 16.55
C HIS A 264 -28.15 6.37 17.27
N GLU A 265 -28.60 5.27 16.66
CA GLU A 265 -29.52 4.33 17.27
C GLU A 265 -28.89 3.69 18.53
N SER A 266 -29.68 3.46 19.58
CA SER A 266 -29.21 2.94 20.88
C SER A 266 -28.61 1.51 20.81
N SER A 267 -28.85 0.78 19.72
CA SER A 267 -28.25 -0.53 19.44
C SER A 267 -26.76 -0.47 19.08
N TYR A 268 -26.26 0.70 18.76
CA TYR A 268 -24.86 0.99 18.44
C TYR A 268 -24.19 1.78 19.56
N GLN A 269 -22.87 1.84 19.51
CA GLN A 269 -22.04 2.76 20.28
C GLN A 269 -21.22 3.61 19.32
N SER A 270 -20.77 4.75 19.79
CA SER A 270 -19.89 5.60 19.01
C SER A 270 -18.54 5.82 19.71
N LEU A 271 -17.47 5.90 18.90
CA LEU A 271 -16.11 6.16 19.33
C LEU A 271 -15.60 7.41 18.62
N SER A 272 -14.68 8.15 19.25
CA SER A 272 -13.98 9.26 18.63
C SER A 272 -12.58 9.46 19.26
N ASN A 273 -11.82 10.46 18.80
CA ASN A 273 -10.49 10.77 19.30
C ASN A 273 -10.42 10.94 20.84
N MET A 274 -11.43 11.58 21.44
CA MET A 274 -11.48 11.90 22.87
C MET A 274 -12.51 11.05 23.60
N PRO A 275 -12.46 10.94 24.93
CA PRO A 275 -13.48 10.23 25.68
C PRO A 275 -14.84 10.95 25.63
N VAL A 276 -15.90 10.20 25.86
CA VAL A 276 -17.26 10.73 26.03
C VAL A 276 -17.31 11.58 27.31
N GLU A 277 -17.76 12.83 27.20
CA GLU A 277 -17.93 13.79 28.28
C GLU A 277 -19.37 13.75 28.82
N ALA A 278 -20.34 13.60 27.92
CA ALA A 278 -21.75 13.53 28.26
C ALA A 278 -22.53 12.63 27.29
N LEU A 279 -23.59 12.06 27.77
CA LEU A 279 -24.51 11.22 27.00
C LEU A 279 -25.93 11.76 27.19
N THR A 280 -26.67 11.94 26.09
CA THR A 280 -28.09 12.29 26.10
C THR A 280 -28.87 11.25 25.33
N SER A 281 -30.04 10.84 25.89
CA SER A 281 -30.92 9.86 25.25
C SER A 281 -32.24 10.52 24.91
N ASP A 282 -32.73 10.25 23.72
CA ASP A 282 -34.04 10.71 23.26
C ASP A 282 -35.11 9.62 23.53
N GLU A 283 -36.36 10.00 23.64
CA GLU A 283 -37.48 9.06 23.86
C GLU A 283 -37.68 8.07 22.72
N ASP A 284 -37.20 8.41 21.52
CA ASP A 284 -37.33 7.62 20.28
C ASP A 284 -36.27 6.53 20.10
N GLY A 285 -35.48 6.21 21.16
CA GLY A 285 -34.42 5.19 21.07
C GLY A 285 -33.13 5.64 20.43
N TRP A 286 -32.90 6.93 20.28
CA TRP A 286 -31.65 7.53 19.84
C TRP A 286 -30.81 8.01 21.03
N VAL A 287 -29.49 7.93 20.84
CA VAL A 287 -28.49 8.34 21.83
C VAL A 287 -27.51 9.31 21.18
N THR A 288 -27.16 10.38 21.90
CA THR A 288 -26.11 11.30 21.45
C THR A 288 -24.94 11.27 22.43
N ASN A 289 -23.78 10.87 21.94
CA ASN A 289 -22.52 10.94 22.65
C ASN A 289 -21.83 12.28 22.36
N HIS A 290 -21.51 13.04 23.39
CA HIS A 290 -20.74 14.27 23.32
C HIS A 290 -19.31 13.96 23.75
N PHE A 291 -18.35 14.16 22.84
CA PHE A 291 -16.94 13.91 23.14
C PHE A 291 -16.23 15.17 23.64
N SER A 292 -15.26 14.99 24.52
CA SER A 292 -14.43 16.07 25.03
C SER A 292 -13.69 16.76 23.88
N ARG A 293 -13.32 18.02 24.11
CA ARG A 293 -12.59 18.82 23.13
C ARG A 293 -11.18 18.28 22.89
N THR A 294 -10.79 18.16 21.62
CA THR A 294 -9.44 17.70 21.22
C THR A 294 -8.40 18.79 21.47
N PRO A 295 -7.10 18.45 21.59
CA PRO A 295 -6.01 19.37 21.34
C PRO A 295 -6.07 19.94 19.90
N ARG A 296 -5.18 20.88 19.58
CA ARG A 296 -5.05 21.36 18.20
C ARG A 296 -4.46 20.27 17.32
N MET A 297 -5.21 19.86 16.30
CA MET A 297 -4.80 18.83 15.35
C MET A 297 -5.34 19.13 13.94
N SER A 298 -4.78 18.47 12.93
CA SER A 298 -5.23 18.57 11.55
C SER A 298 -6.50 17.75 11.32
N THR A 299 -7.30 18.11 10.30
CA THR A 299 -8.57 17.46 9.97
C THR A 299 -8.42 15.96 9.69
N TYR A 300 -7.33 15.55 9.06
CA TYR A 300 -7.15 14.16 8.64
C TYR A 300 -6.87 13.19 9.78
N TYR A 301 -6.63 13.68 11.01
CA TYR A 301 -6.52 12.89 12.23
C TYR A 301 -7.82 12.83 13.04
N LEU A 302 -8.82 13.61 12.65
CA LEU A 302 -10.15 13.51 13.25
C LEU A 302 -10.78 12.18 12.83
N ALA A 303 -11.35 11.47 13.80
CA ALA A 303 -11.92 10.16 13.55
C ALA A 303 -13.14 9.89 14.42
N TRP A 304 -14.05 9.06 13.90
CA TRP A 304 -15.15 8.47 14.65
C TRP A 304 -15.56 7.13 14.04
N ALA A 305 -16.22 6.34 14.86
CA ALA A 305 -16.86 5.11 14.44
C ALA A 305 -18.23 4.95 15.12
N VAL A 306 -19.16 4.31 14.40
CA VAL A 306 -20.46 3.85 14.93
C VAL A 306 -20.51 2.34 14.70
N CYS A 307 -20.50 1.56 15.77
CA CYS A 307 -20.35 0.11 15.70
C CYS A 307 -21.05 -0.60 16.88
N ASN A 308 -21.15 -1.92 16.77
CA ASN A 308 -21.61 -2.80 17.83
C ASN A 308 -20.49 -3.75 18.26
N PHE A 309 -19.35 -3.17 18.64
CA PHE A 309 -18.16 -3.89 19.07
C PHE A 309 -18.08 -3.99 20.59
N THR A 310 -17.31 -4.93 21.09
CA THR A 310 -16.91 -5.00 22.49
C THR A 310 -15.42 -4.68 22.63
N TYR A 311 -14.91 -4.55 23.84
CA TYR A 311 -13.53 -4.18 24.06
C TYR A 311 -12.87 -4.92 25.22
N ARG A 312 -11.55 -4.97 25.20
CA ARG A 312 -10.67 -5.21 26.34
C ARG A 312 -9.97 -3.92 26.72
N GLU A 313 -9.68 -3.77 28.01
CA GLU A 313 -9.08 -2.55 28.57
C GLU A 313 -7.80 -2.85 29.33
N ALA A 314 -6.83 -1.94 29.22
CA ALA A 314 -5.65 -1.88 30.04
C ALA A 314 -5.37 -0.42 30.44
N VAL A 315 -4.74 -0.20 31.59
CA VAL A 315 -4.36 1.14 32.05
C VAL A 315 -2.85 1.19 32.20
N THR A 316 -2.25 2.25 31.70
CA THR A 316 -0.81 2.52 31.90
C THR A 316 -0.54 3.03 33.29
N ASP A 317 0.71 2.95 33.74
CA ASP A 317 1.16 3.48 35.03
C ASP A 317 1.01 5.01 35.13
N SER A 318 0.96 5.69 33.97
CA SER A 318 0.68 7.13 33.86
C SER A 318 -0.81 7.49 33.85
N GLY A 319 -1.71 6.50 33.96
CA GLY A 319 -3.15 6.70 33.99
C GLY A 319 -3.85 6.78 32.63
N VAL A 320 -3.14 6.54 31.52
CA VAL A 320 -3.75 6.49 30.19
C VAL A 320 -4.55 5.19 30.03
N VAL A 321 -5.80 5.29 29.63
CA VAL A 321 -6.68 4.17 29.38
C VAL A 321 -6.49 3.69 27.95
N ILE A 322 -6.18 2.42 27.74
CA ILE A 322 -6.05 1.78 26.43
C ILE A 322 -7.18 0.79 26.26
N ARG A 323 -7.95 0.88 25.17
CA ARG A 323 -9.02 -0.07 24.83
C ARG A 323 -8.81 -0.62 23.45
N LEU A 324 -8.94 -1.93 23.30
CA LEU A 324 -8.98 -2.57 21.99
C LEU A 324 -10.41 -3.02 21.70
N TYR A 325 -11.03 -2.41 20.70
CA TYR A 325 -12.37 -2.68 20.21
C TYR A 325 -12.31 -3.60 18.99
N ALA A 326 -13.08 -4.67 19.01
CA ALA A 326 -13.24 -5.58 17.89
C ALA A 326 -14.62 -6.25 17.92
N ARG A 327 -14.88 -7.10 16.94
CA ARG A 327 -16.07 -7.98 16.92
C ARG A 327 -16.19 -8.75 18.23
N PRO A 328 -17.42 -8.95 18.76
CA PRO A 328 -17.63 -9.61 20.04
C PRO A 328 -16.98 -10.99 20.17
N ASP A 329 -17.04 -11.80 19.09
CA ASP A 329 -16.41 -13.12 19.03
C ASP A 329 -14.87 -13.06 19.15
N ALA A 330 -14.22 -12.10 18.48
CA ALA A 330 -12.77 -11.90 18.55
C ALA A 330 -12.31 -11.47 19.96
N ILE A 331 -13.07 -10.56 20.60
CA ILE A 331 -12.76 -10.12 21.99
C ILE A 331 -12.99 -11.25 22.99
N GLN A 332 -14.07 -12.03 22.83
CA GLN A 332 -14.35 -13.17 23.69
C GLN A 332 -13.27 -14.25 23.60
N SER A 333 -12.71 -14.47 22.39
CA SER A 333 -11.62 -15.40 22.15
C SER A 333 -10.23 -14.85 22.53
N GLY A 334 -10.12 -13.61 23.04
CA GLY A 334 -8.86 -13.02 23.49
C GLY A 334 -7.89 -12.63 22.38
N LEU A 335 -8.35 -12.55 21.12
CA LEU A 335 -7.47 -12.29 19.97
C LEU A 335 -6.79 -10.90 19.99
N GLY A 336 -7.34 -9.95 20.77
CA GLY A 336 -6.79 -8.60 20.95
C GLY A 336 -5.81 -8.46 22.11
N ASP A 337 -5.67 -9.45 22.98
CA ASP A 337 -4.94 -9.33 24.24
C ASP A 337 -3.43 -9.08 24.02
N TYR A 338 -2.87 -9.71 23.00
CA TYR A 338 -1.47 -9.50 22.61
C TYR A 338 -1.20 -8.03 22.20
N ALA A 339 -2.00 -7.47 21.28
CA ALA A 339 -1.84 -6.10 20.82
C ALA A 339 -2.03 -5.07 21.96
N LEU A 340 -3.00 -5.32 22.83
CA LEU A 340 -3.25 -4.48 24.01
C LEU A 340 -2.03 -4.49 24.95
N HIS A 341 -1.43 -5.67 25.20
CA HIS A 341 -0.26 -5.81 26.04
C HIS A 341 0.96 -5.07 25.49
N ILE A 342 1.27 -5.24 24.20
CA ILE A 342 2.43 -4.56 23.58
C ILE A 342 2.21 -3.05 23.50
N THR A 343 1.00 -2.57 23.24
CA THR A 343 0.66 -1.14 23.19
C THR A 343 0.94 -0.45 24.53
N LYS A 344 0.57 -1.08 25.65
CA LYS A 344 0.88 -0.54 27.01
C LYS A 344 2.41 -0.36 27.18
N ARG A 345 3.21 -1.34 26.79
CA ARG A 345 4.67 -1.29 26.88
C ARG A 345 5.27 -0.23 25.96
N LEU A 346 4.75 -0.11 24.74
CA LEU A 346 5.20 0.88 23.75
C LEU A 346 4.94 2.32 24.18
N LEU A 347 3.75 2.62 24.72
CA LEU A 347 3.48 3.96 25.25
C LEU A 347 4.50 4.36 26.34
N HIS A 348 4.85 3.42 27.23
CA HIS A 348 5.90 3.66 28.22
C HIS A 348 7.25 3.91 27.55
N PHE A 349 7.65 3.04 26.62
CA PHE A 349 8.90 3.14 25.88
C PHE A 349 9.03 4.49 25.16
N TYR A 350 8.04 4.90 24.38
CA TYR A 350 8.11 6.15 23.61
C TYR A 350 8.10 7.38 24.48
N GLN A 351 7.33 7.39 25.58
CA GLN A 351 7.38 8.50 26.55
C GLN A 351 8.78 8.64 27.17
N ASP A 352 9.43 7.51 27.47
CA ASP A 352 10.77 7.52 28.01
C ASP A 352 11.83 7.84 26.95
N TYR A 353 11.70 7.30 25.73
CA TYR A 353 12.65 7.55 24.65
C TYR A 353 12.61 9.01 24.18
N PHE A 354 11.41 9.53 23.90
CA PHE A 354 11.24 10.92 23.41
C PHE A 354 11.28 11.96 24.53
N LYS A 355 11.18 11.56 25.79
CA LYS A 355 11.02 12.47 26.95
C LYS A 355 9.83 13.42 26.81
N VAL A 356 8.79 13.00 26.11
CA VAL A 356 7.53 13.70 25.88
C VAL A 356 6.38 12.78 26.25
N LYS A 357 5.52 13.21 27.17
CA LYS A 357 4.35 12.41 27.58
C LYS A 357 3.34 12.28 26.46
N TYR A 358 2.63 11.18 26.43
CA TYR A 358 1.44 11.03 25.59
C TYR A 358 0.38 12.08 25.94
N SER A 359 -0.23 12.70 24.94
CA SER A 359 -0.99 13.95 25.15
C SER A 359 -2.46 13.74 25.52
N LEU A 360 -3.02 12.55 25.28
CA LEU A 360 -4.44 12.28 25.45
C LEU A 360 -4.70 11.39 26.68
N PRO A 361 -5.91 11.45 27.27
CA PRO A 361 -6.24 10.62 28.44
C PRO A 361 -6.52 9.14 28.08
N LYS A 362 -6.73 8.84 26.82
CA LYS A 362 -7.03 7.48 26.35
C LYS A 362 -6.42 7.21 24.98
N LEU A 363 -6.28 5.95 24.64
CA LEU A 363 -5.95 5.46 23.32
C LEU A 363 -6.82 4.25 23.00
N ASP A 364 -7.73 4.39 22.05
CA ASP A 364 -8.53 3.30 21.55
C ASP A 364 -7.90 2.72 20.28
N LEU A 365 -7.84 1.40 20.19
CA LEU A 365 -7.40 0.62 19.04
C LEU A 365 -8.65 -0.05 18.48
N LEU A 366 -9.01 0.25 17.24
CA LEU A 366 -10.23 -0.24 16.61
C LEU A 366 -9.90 -1.23 15.50
N ALA A 367 -10.20 -2.49 15.68
CA ALA A 367 -10.03 -3.54 14.69
C ALA A 367 -11.25 -3.62 13.78
N VAL A 368 -11.12 -3.23 12.51
CA VAL A 368 -12.24 -3.23 11.56
C VAL A 368 -12.07 -4.31 10.49
N PRO A 369 -13.18 -4.90 10.00
CA PRO A 369 -13.13 -5.95 8.98
C PRO A 369 -12.55 -5.49 7.64
N LYS A 370 -12.80 -4.23 7.27
CA LYS A 370 -12.35 -3.62 6.00
C LYS A 370 -11.80 -2.23 6.25
N HIS A 371 -10.61 -1.97 5.70
CA HIS A 371 -9.95 -0.67 5.74
C HIS A 371 -9.01 -0.55 4.53
N PRO A 372 -8.79 0.65 3.93
CA PRO A 372 -7.95 0.78 2.74
C PRO A 372 -6.45 0.60 3.04
N TYR A 373 -6.05 0.74 4.29
CA TYR A 373 -4.66 0.59 4.75
C TYR A 373 -4.55 -0.46 5.85
N ALA A 374 -3.34 -0.90 6.15
CA ALA A 374 -3.05 -1.79 7.27
C ALA A 374 -3.56 -1.22 8.60
N ALA A 375 -3.31 0.07 8.81
CA ALA A 375 -3.82 0.83 9.93
C ALA A 375 -3.81 2.34 9.64
N MET A 376 -4.33 3.13 10.60
CA MET A 376 -4.33 4.58 10.56
C MET A 376 -4.24 5.13 11.99
N GLU A 377 -3.31 6.04 12.17
CA GLU A 377 -2.90 6.61 13.44
C GLU A 377 -3.82 7.68 14.03
N ASN A 378 -5.09 7.78 13.66
CA ASN A 378 -5.96 8.87 14.14
C ASN A 378 -5.78 9.11 15.64
N TRP A 379 -5.50 10.35 16.04
CA TRP A 379 -5.04 10.68 17.39
C TRP A 379 -6.00 10.22 18.48
N GLY A 380 -5.61 9.21 19.26
CA GLY A 380 -6.42 8.62 20.32
C GLY A 380 -7.47 7.60 19.86
N LEU A 381 -7.65 7.37 18.56
CA LEU A 381 -8.50 6.33 17.98
C LEU A 381 -7.80 5.72 16.76
N SER A 382 -6.77 4.92 16.98
CA SER A 382 -6.05 4.23 15.90
C SER A 382 -6.90 3.11 15.34
N VAL A 383 -7.08 3.11 14.01
CA VAL A 383 -7.90 2.12 13.29
C VAL A 383 -6.98 1.12 12.61
N PHE A 384 -7.27 -0.16 12.74
CA PHE A 384 -6.52 -1.27 12.16
C PHE A 384 -7.45 -2.17 11.37
N VAL A 385 -6.99 -2.72 10.26
CA VAL A 385 -7.65 -3.91 9.72
C VAL A 385 -7.41 -5.09 10.65
N GLU A 386 -8.42 -5.94 10.84
CA GLU A 386 -8.38 -7.06 11.78
C GLU A 386 -7.10 -7.93 11.63
N GLN A 387 -6.63 -8.15 10.38
CA GLN A 387 -5.43 -8.92 10.07
C GLN A 387 -4.12 -8.31 10.62
N LYS A 388 -4.13 -7.08 11.05
CA LYS A 388 -2.93 -6.36 11.51
C LYS A 388 -2.93 -6.04 13.00
N ILE A 389 -3.93 -6.55 13.74
CA ILE A 389 -4.02 -6.31 15.18
C ILE A 389 -4.53 -7.52 15.98
N LEU A 390 -5.29 -8.44 15.37
CA LEU A 390 -5.82 -9.62 16.05
C LEU A 390 -4.89 -10.81 15.84
N LEU A 391 -4.46 -11.45 16.93
CA LEU A 391 -3.55 -12.59 16.94
C LEU A 391 -4.23 -13.81 17.56
N ASP A 392 -4.29 -14.90 16.81
CA ASP A 392 -4.64 -16.21 17.33
C ASP A 392 -3.36 -16.99 17.64
N PRO A 393 -3.00 -17.24 18.91
CA PRO A 393 -1.73 -17.86 19.26
C PRO A 393 -1.60 -19.33 18.81
N ASP A 394 -2.73 -20.00 18.57
CA ASP A 394 -2.75 -21.41 18.17
C ASP A 394 -2.63 -21.61 16.66
N VAL A 395 -2.90 -20.55 15.89
CA VAL A 395 -3.03 -20.61 14.43
C VAL A 395 -2.04 -19.73 13.71
N SER A 396 -1.72 -18.55 14.27
CA SER A 396 -0.88 -17.55 13.63
C SER A 396 0.59 -17.99 13.57
N SER A 397 1.22 -17.77 12.44
CA SER A 397 2.67 -17.98 12.29
C SER A 397 3.46 -16.92 13.05
N PHE A 398 4.72 -17.18 13.25
CA PHE A 398 5.63 -16.23 13.87
C PHE A 398 5.83 -14.97 13.00
N SER A 399 5.95 -15.14 11.69
CA SER A 399 6.04 -14.02 10.74
C SER A 399 4.79 -13.11 10.81
N TYR A 400 3.59 -13.71 10.98
CA TYR A 400 2.37 -12.96 11.18
C TYR A 400 2.39 -12.16 12.49
N GLN A 401 2.83 -12.75 13.58
CA GLN A 401 2.98 -12.08 14.87
C GLN A 401 3.99 -10.92 14.79
N MET A 402 5.11 -11.12 14.09
CA MET A 402 6.12 -10.09 13.87
C MET A 402 5.54 -8.92 13.05
N GLU A 403 4.89 -9.20 11.92
CA GLU A 403 4.27 -8.18 11.07
C GLU A 403 3.22 -7.36 11.84
N LEU A 404 2.36 -8.02 12.60
CA LEU A 404 1.38 -7.37 13.48
C LEU A 404 2.08 -6.47 14.51
N THR A 405 3.13 -6.97 15.15
CA THR A 405 3.90 -6.21 16.13
C THR A 405 4.47 -4.94 15.49
N MET A 406 5.09 -5.05 14.33
CA MET A 406 5.66 -3.90 13.61
C MET A 406 4.58 -2.86 13.27
N VAL A 407 3.41 -3.27 12.79
CA VAL A 407 2.30 -2.35 12.50
C VAL A 407 1.84 -1.63 13.77
N VAL A 408 1.67 -2.34 14.88
CA VAL A 408 1.29 -1.69 16.15
C VAL A 408 2.37 -0.71 16.62
N VAL A 409 3.65 -1.07 16.53
CA VAL A 409 4.79 -0.19 16.86
C VAL A 409 4.77 1.09 16.01
N HIS A 410 4.50 0.95 14.71
CA HIS A 410 4.37 2.03 13.74
C HIS A 410 3.28 3.03 14.16
N GLU A 411 2.06 2.57 14.38
CA GLU A 411 0.91 3.40 14.71
C GLU A 411 1.03 4.09 16.08
N ILE A 412 1.71 3.45 17.03
CA ILE A 412 1.94 4.09 18.34
C ILE A 412 3.06 5.15 18.25
N CYS A 413 4.06 4.98 17.38
CA CYS A 413 5.07 6.01 17.12
C CYS A 413 4.43 7.28 16.55
N HIS A 414 3.46 7.14 15.68
CA HIS A 414 2.74 8.26 15.08
C HIS A 414 2.05 9.19 16.09
N GLN A 415 1.74 8.72 17.30
CA GLN A 415 1.15 9.56 18.34
C GLN A 415 2.06 10.76 18.70
N TRP A 416 3.36 10.70 18.35
CA TRP A 416 4.33 11.80 18.44
C TRP A 416 4.69 12.35 17.07
N PHE A 417 5.11 11.47 16.13
CA PHE A 417 5.49 11.86 14.76
C PHE A 417 4.31 11.72 13.82
N GLY A 418 3.55 12.76 13.65
CA GLY A 418 2.31 12.83 12.88
C GLY A 418 1.24 13.59 13.63
N ASP A 419 0.77 13.06 14.75
CA ASP A 419 -0.31 13.62 15.56
C ASP A 419 0.13 14.88 16.32
N LEU A 420 1.12 14.74 17.19
CA LEU A 420 1.64 15.84 17.99
C LEU A 420 2.34 16.89 17.12
N VAL A 421 3.29 16.46 16.29
CA VAL A 421 3.98 17.28 15.30
C VAL A 421 3.62 16.80 13.90
N THR A 422 2.93 17.61 13.12
CA THR A 422 2.37 17.25 11.81
C THR A 422 3.17 17.94 10.69
N PRO A 423 3.43 17.29 9.56
CA PRO A 423 4.01 17.95 8.40
C PRO A 423 3.23 19.18 7.95
N VAL A 424 3.92 20.21 7.44
CA VAL A 424 3.29 21.42 6.89
C VAL A 424 2.45 21.10 5.66
N TRP A 425 2.96 20.20 4.81
CA TRP A 425 2.31 19.75 3.59
C TRP A 425 2.69 18.32 3.25
N TRP A 426 1.99 17.74 2.31
CA TRP A 426 2.14 16.33 1.91
C TRP A 426 3.49 15.99 1.27
N GLU A 427 4.24 16.95 0.76
CA GLU A 427 5.61 16.73 0.28
C GLU A 427 6.57 16.25 1.38
N ASP A 428 6.27 16.62 2.63
CA ASP A 428 7.04 16.23 3.81
C ASP A 428 6.39 15.08 4.61
N VAL A 429 5.46 14.32 4.03
CA VAL A 429 4.79 13.17 4.69
C VAL A 429 5.81 12.15 5.23
N TRP A 430 6.96 12.02 4.59
CA TRP A 430 8.05 11.16 5.02
C TRP A 430 8.58 11.51 6.42
N LEU A 431 8.40 12.75 6.91
CA LEU A 431 8.75 13.17 8.27
C LEU A 431 7.96 12.41 9.35
N LYS A 432 6.79 11.89 9.04
CA LYS A 432 6.05 11.02 9.96
C LYS A 432 6.26 9.54 9.61
N GLU A 433 6.09 9.16 8.36
CA GLU A 433 6.19 7.78 7.90
C GLU A 433 7.60 7.20 8.08
N GLY A 434 8.64 7.98 7.75
CA GLY A 434 10.03 7.55 7.91
C GLY A 434 10.41 7.29 9.35
N PHE A 435 9.93 8.12 10.30
CA PHE A 435 10.15 7.89 11.73
C PHE A 435 9.36 6.68 12.23
N ALA A 436 8.09 6.58 11.91
CA ALA A 436 7.26 5.44 12.30
C ALA A 436 7.89 4.14 11.80
N HIS A 437 8.36 4.12 10.56
CA HIS A 437 9.01 2.96 9.96
C HIS A 437 10.39 2.66 10.58
N TYR A 438 11.19 3.66 10.90
CA TYR A 438 12.44 3.47 11.64
C TYR A 438 12.18 2.86 13.02
N PHE A 439 11.18 3.36 13.72
CA PHE A 439 10.84 2.89 15.05
C PHE A 439 10.12 1.52 15.06
N GLU A 440 9.59 1.02 13.93
CA GLU A 440 9.12 -0.37 13.84
C GLU A 440 10.22 -1.34 14.31
N TYR A 441 11.45 -1.12 13.89
CA TYR A 441 12.58 -1.97 14.26
C TYR A 441 13.04 -1.70 15.71
N ILE A 442 13.19 -0.44 16.09
CA ILE A 442 13.67 -0.06 17.44
C ILE A 442 12.64 -0.44 18.51
N GLY A 443 11.37 -0.17 18.28
CA GLY A 443 10.30 -0.50 19.22
C GLY A 443 10.05 -2.00 19.32
N THR A 444 10.15 -2.75 18.21
CA THR A 444 10.06 -4.21 18.22
C THR A 444 11.24 -4.85 18.95
N ASP A 445 12.45 -4.33 18.76
CA ASP A 445 13.65 -4.80 19.48
C ASP A 445 13.55 -4.53 20.98
N PHE A 446 12.99 -3.39 21.38
CA PHE A 446 12.67 -3.10 22.78
C PHE A 446 11.65 -4.10 23.36
N LEU A 447 10.61 -4.45 22.62
CA LEU A 447 9.61 -5.43 23.04
C LEU A 447 10.21 -6.83 23.16
N PHE A 448 11.00 -7.21 22.16
CA PHE A 448 11.55 -8.56 21.97
C PHE A 448 13.02 -8.53 21.53
N PRO A 449 13.97 -8.26 22.46
CA PRO A 449 15.40 -8.14 22.13
C PRO A 449 15.99 -9.38 21.46
N LYS A 450 15.43 -10.55 21.73
CA LYS A 450 15.87 -11.83 21.11
C LYS A 450 15.58 -11.89 19.60
N TRP A 451 14.71 -11.06 19.08
CA TRP A 451 14.40 -11.01 17.64
C TRP A 451 15.49 -10.28 16.84
N ASN A 452 16.30 -9.47 17.51
CA ASN A 452 17.42 -8.70 16.92
C ASN A 452 17.00 -7.89 15.68
N MET A 453 15.90 -7.17 15.80
CA MET A 453 15.27 -6.45 14.70
C MET A 453 16.10 -5.27 14.18
N VAL A 454 16.95 -4.68 15.03
CA VAL A 454 17.86 -3.59 14.62
C VAL A 454 18.85 -4.06 13.55
N SER A 455 19.32 -5.30 13.62
CA SER A 455 20.14 -5.90 12.56
C SER A 455 19.34 -6.09 11.26
N CYS A 456 18.06 -6.50 11.35
CA CYS A 456 17.18 -6.63 10.19
C CYS A 456 16.92 -5.30 9.47
N CYS A 457 16.89 -4.18 10.20
CA CYS A 457 16.74 -2.83 9.61
C CYS A 457 17.84 -2.49 8.59
N ALA A 458 19.02 -3.12 8.69
CA ALA A 458 20.14 -2.87 7.78
C ALA A 458 19.84 -3.32 6.34
N GLU A 459 19.14 -4.43 6.18
CA GLU A 459 18.89 -5.07 4.88
C GLU A 459 17.66 -4.52 4.17
N VAL A 460 16.62 -4.20 4.93
CA VAL A 460 15.37 -3.65 4.36
C VAL A 460 15.54 -2.25 3.78
N SER A 461 16.58 -1.53 4.19
CA SER A 461 16.90 -0.19 3.69
C SER A 461 17.24 -0.13 2.18
N ALA A 462 17.46 -1.27 1.53
CA ALA A 462 17.76 -1.35 0.09
C ALA A 462 16.51 -1.28 -0.81
N ILE A 463 15.28 -1.27 -0.26
CA ILE A 463 14.05 -1.28 -1.05
C ILE A 463 13.50 0.15 -1.22
N VAL A 464 13.41 0.58 -2.46
CA VAL A 464 13.02 1.93 -2.89
C VAL A 464 11.49 2.11 -2.89
N PHE A 465 10.90 2.29 -1.70
CA PHE A 465 9.58 2.94 -1.55
C PHE A 465 9.75 4.19 -0.67
N SER A 466 8.93 5.21 -0.85
CA SER A 466 9.16 6.54 -0.25
C SER A 466 9.25 6.52 1.30
N SER A 467 8.48 5.68 1.99
CA SER A 467 8.55 5.54 3.45
C SER A 467 9.81 4.78 3.91
N PHE A 468 10.19 3.71 3.20
CA PHE A 468 11.43 2.97 3.47
C PHE A 468 12.67 3.82 3.24
N HIS A 469 12.69 4.65 2.19
CA HIS A 469 13.78 5.61 1.96
C HIS A 469 13.93 6.57 3.14
N GLY A 470 12.83 7.11 3.66
CA GLY A 470 12.84 7.97 4.85
C GLY A 470 13.46 7.28 6.07
N ALA A 471 13.06 6.03 6.36
CA ALA A 471 13.59 5.26 7.49
C ALA A 471 15.10 4.97 7.35
N ALA A 472 15.57 4.64 6.14
CA ALA A 472 16.98 4.42 5.84
C ALA A 472 17.82 5.67 6.09
N LEU A 473 17.32 6.85 5.65
CA LEU A 473 17.98 8.13 5.88
C LEU A 473 18.02 8.48 7.37
N ILE A 474 16.94 8.24 8.10
CA ILE A 474 16.89 8.45 9.55
C ILE A 474 17.88 7.55 10.26
N ARG A 475 17.98 6.27 9.87
CA ARG A 475 18.96 5.33 10.41
C ARG A 475 20.40 5.78 10.11
N MET A 476 20.69 6.17 8.87
CA MET A 476 21.98 6.71 8.49
C MET A 476 22.34 7.90 9.38
N LEU A 477 21.41 8.83 9.59
CA LEU A 477 21.61 10.01 10.42
C LEU A 477 21.80 9.65 11.90
N ALA A 478 21.03 8.73 12.43
CA ALA A 478 21.18 8.23 13.80
C ALA A 478 22.57 7.61 14.04
N ASN A 479 23.11 6.89 13.07
CA ASN A 479 24.46 6.34 13.14
C ASN A 479 25.55 7.42 13.08
N VAL A 480 25.38 8.43 12.21
CA VAL A 480 26.32 9.55 12.08
C VAL A 480 26.38 10.41 13.37
N MET A 481 25.22 10.68 13.94
CA MET A 481 25.11 11.50 15.15
C MET A 481 25.52 10.73 16.41
N GLY A 482 25.24 9.46 16.45
CA GLY A 482 25.21 8.62 17.64
C GLY A 482 23.87 8.74 18.39
N GLN A 483 23.44 7.65 19.00
CA GLN A 483 22.10 7.50 19.58
C GLN A 483 21.73 8.60 20.59
N ALA A 484 22.66 9.01 21.46
CA ALA A 484 22.39 10.04 22.49
C ALA A 484 22.09 11.41 21.89
N LEU A 485 22.84 11.83 20.87
CA LEU A 485 22.62 13.13 20.21
C LEU A 485 21.39 13.10 19.32
N PHE A 486 21.15 11.98 18.66
CA PHE A 486 19.95 11.77 17.85
C PHE A 486 18.70 11.86 18.73
N GLN A 487 18.65 11.15 19.86
CA GLN A 487 17.54 11.22 20.83
C GLN A 487 17.31 12.63 21.36
N ARG A 488 18.39 13.36 21.69
CA ARG A 488 18.31 14.76 22.14
C ARG A 488 17.71 15.66 21.05
N GLY A 489 18.17 15.52 19.80
CA GLY A 489 17.65 16.29 18.67
C GLY A 489 16.18 16.02 18.43
N LEU A 490 15.72 14.76 18.57
CA LEU A 490 14.31 14.41 18.49
C LEU A 490 13.47 15.05 19.60
N ASN A 491 13.96 15.03 20.83
CA ASN A 491 13.28 15.69 21.94
C ASN A 491 13.15 17.20 21.69
N ASP A 492 14.25 17.87 21.29
CA ASP A 492 14.25 19.31 20.97
C ASP A 492 13.27 19.64 19.83
N TYR A 493 13.19 18.78 18.81
CA TYR A 493 12.25 18.92 17.70
C TYR A 493 10.79 18.78 18.16
N LEU A 494 10.46 17.73 18.89
CA LEU A 494 9.10 17.47 19.38
C LEU A 494 8.65 18.59 20.33
N MET A 495 9.50 18.98 21.28
CA MET A 495 9.17 20.05 22.25
C MET A 495 8.98 21.41 21.58
N THR A 496 9.74 21.72 20.53
CA THR A 496 9.62 22.98 19.81
C THR A 496 8.36 23.09 18.98
N HIS A 497 7.95 21.99 18.35
CA HIS A 497 6.86 21.97 17.37
C HIS A 497 5.58 21.29 17.86
N MET A 498 5.50 20.90 19.14
CA MET A 498 4.32 20.21 19.68
C MET A 498 3.03 21.00 19.44
N TYR A 499 1.98 20.28 19.03
CA TYR A 499 0.68 20.82 18.62
C TYR A 499 0.73 21.75 17.39
N GLY A 500 1.86 21.79 16.71
CA GLY A 500 2.11 22.58 15.51
C GLY A 500 2.44 21.73 14.29
N ASN A 501 2.94 22.40 13.28
CA ASN A 501 3.41 21.79 12.04
C ASN A 501 4.90 22.02 11.89
N ALA A 502 5.59 21.13 11.19
CA ALA A 502 7.01 21.27 10.89
C ALA A 502 7.31 20.81 9.44
N ALA A 503 8.29 21.44 8.83
CA ALA A 503 8.88 21.05 7.56
C ALA A 503 10.23 20.34 7.81
N ARG A 504 10.80 19.69 6.79
CA ARG A 504 12.08 18.98 6.92
C ARG A 504 13.22 19.84 7.50
N ASN A 505 13.30 21.12 7.13
CA ASN A 505 14.34 22.00 7.61
C ASN A 505 14.25 22.27 9.13
N ASP A 506 13.04 22.24 9.69
CA ASP A 506 12.86 22.40 11.14
C ASP A 506 13.51 21.22 11.89
N LEU A 507 13.42 20.01 11.35
CA LEU A 507 14.08 18.84 11.88
C LEU A 507 15.62 18.93 11.74
N TRP A 508 16.10 19.26 10.53
CA TRP A 508 17.56 19.38 10.28
C TRP A 508 18.23 20.43 11.14
N ASN A 509 17.54 21.54 11.39
CA ASN A 509 18.04 22.60 12.26
C ASN A 509 18.22 22.10 13.71
N LYS A 510 17.23 21.32 14.24
CA LYS A 510 17.35 20.78 15.60
C LYS A 510 18.47 19.75 15.73
N PHE A 511 18.69 18.93 14.73
CA PHE A 511 19.83 18.03 14.72
C PHE A 511 21.17 18.77 14.59
N SER A 512 21.24 19.81 13.76
CA SER A 512 22.44 20.65 13.66
C SER A 512 22.75 21.36 14.98
N GLU A 513 21.74 21.92 15.66
CA GLU A 513 21.87 22.51 17.00
C GLU A 513 22.38 21.48 18.01
N ALA A 514 21.88 20.23 17.97
CA ALA A 514 22.33 19.18 18.88
C ALA A 514 23.82 18.83 18.66
N MET A 515 24.25 18.76 17.40
CA MET A 515 25.65 18.49 17.01
C MET A 515 26.56 19.62 17.44
N GLN A 516 26.19 20.88 17.21
CA GLN A 516 26.99 22.07 17.59
C GLN A 516 27.20 22.18 19.10
N ARG A 517 26.18 21.82 19.90
CA ARG A 517 26.32 21.83 21.38
C ARG A 517 27.41 20.87 21.89
N GLU A 518 27.74 19.85 21.15
CA GLU A 518 28.82 18.89 21.47
C GLU A 518 30.12 19.18 20.70
N GLY A 519 30.24 20.37 20.09
CA GLY A 519 31.43 20.79 19.35
C GLY A 519 31.71 20.06 18.06
N LYS A 520 30.68 19.36 17.49
CA LYS A 520 30.76 18.65 16.19
C LYS A 520 30.29 19.60 15.08
N ASP A 521 31.17 20.01 14.21
CA ASP A 521 30.88 20.94 13.11
C ASP A 521 30.43 20.20 11.87
N ILE A 522 29.27 19.53 11.94
CA ILE A 522 28.62 18.89 10.83
C ILE A 522 27.30 19.59 10.54
N ASN A 523 27.17 20.16 9.33
CA ASN A 523 25.93 20.80 8.90
C ASN A 523 24.95 19.73 8.37
N ILE A 524 24.06 19.25 9.25
CA ILE A 524 23.07 18.20 8.92
C ILE A 524 22.15 18.64 7.77
N THR A 525 21.77 19.92 7.72
CA THR A 525 20.93 20.44 6.64
C THR A 525 21.61 20.26 5.28
N GLN A 526 22.88 20.62 5.15
CA GLN A 526 23.62 20.48 3.90
C GLN A 526 23.78 19.03 3.48
N VAL A 527 24.01 18.13 4.43
CA VAL A 527 24.10 16.69 4.17
C VAL A 527 22.75 16.16 3.69
N MET A 528 21.70 16.42 4.46
CA MET A 528 20.40 15.79 4.22
C MET A 528 19.63 16.38 3.04
N ASP A 529 19.87 17.63 2.67
CA ASP A 529 19.31 18.22 1.45
C ASP A 529 19.77 17.48 0.18
N ARG A 530 21.00 16.93 0.19
CA ARG A 530 21.50 16.08 -0.89
C ARG A 530 20.75 14.76 -1.02
N TRP A 531 20.23 14.23 0.08
CA TRP A 531 19.47 12.98 0.13
C TRP A 531 17.96 13.17 -0.08
N THR A 532 17.41 14.32 0.31
CA THR A 532 15.95 14.55 0.30
C THR A 532 15.46 15.39 -0.88
N LEU A 533 16.34 16.16 -1.55
CA LEU A 533 15.98 17.03 -2.67
C LEU A 533 16.50 16.55 -4.02
N GLN A 534 17.42 15.58 -4.04
CA GLN A 534 17.90 14.96 -5.27
C GLN A 534 17.14 13.64 -5.50
N MET A 535 16.75 13.41 -6.74
CA MET A 535 16.09 12.16 -7.12
C MET A 535 17.11 11.00 -7.15
N GLY A 536 16.71 9.83 -6.66
CA GLY A 536 17.52 8.62 -6.68
C GLY A 536 18.52 8.51 -5.53
N TYR A 537 19.54 7.71 -5.70
CA TYR A 537 20.57 7.42 -4.71
C TYR A 537 21.91 7.08 -5.37
N PRO A 538 23.05 7.19 -4.65
CA PRO A 538 24.35 6.93 -5.23
C PRO A 538 24.72 5.46 -5.28
N VAL A 539 25.44 5.06 -6.31
CA VAL A 539 26.30 3.86 -6.30
C VAL A 539 27.69 4.29 -5.86
N VAL A 540 28.21 3.63 -4.84
CA VAL A 540 29.58 3.84 -4.37
C VAL A 540 30.45 2.70 -4.90
N THR A 541 31.45 3.05 -5.69
CA THR A 541 32.45 2.10 -6.19
C THR A 541 33.73 2.25 -5.41
N ILE A 542 34.19 1.16 -4.82
CA ILE A 542 35.46 1.09 -4.06
C ILE A 542 36.42 0.23 -4.86
N SER A 543 37.52 0.84 -5.32
CA SER A 543 38.56 0.16 -6.09
C SER A 543 39.85 0.13 -5.29
N LYS A 544 40.35 -1.07 -5.02
CA LYS A 544 41.67 -1.29 -4.38
C LYS A 544 42.72 -1.42 -5.46
N ASN A 545 43.80 -0.70 -5.29
CA ASN A 545 44.96 -0.81 -6.19
C ASN A 545 46.08 -1.57 -5.46
N ASP A 546 46.26 -2.84 -5.84
CA ASP A 546 47.23 -3.72 -5.18
C ASP A 546 48.69 -3.44 -5.64
N SER A 547 48.89 -2.61 -6.69
CA SER A 547 50.20 -2.34 -7.30
C SER A 547 50.86 -1.02 -6.85
N LEU A 548 50.11 -0.12 -6.17
CA LEU A 548 50.57 1.17 -5.72
C LEU A 548 50.03 1.46 -4.30
N ASP A 549 50.88 1.38 -3.32
CA ASP A 549 50.70 1.94 -1.95
C ASP A 549 49.46 1.49 -1.12
N ASN A 550 48.83 0.35 -1.43
CA ASN A 550 47.61 -0.08 -0.76
C ASN A 550 46.52 1.01 -0.71
N SER A 551 46.46 1.87 -1.72
CA SER A 551 45.45 2.93 -1.77
C SER A 551 44.08 2.40 -2.24
N VAL A 552 43.03 3.03 -1.73
CA VAL A 552 41.64 2.77 -2.10
C VAL A 552 41.09 4.00 -2.81
N THR A 553 40.59 3.83 -4.01
CA THR A 553 39.84 4.87 -4.73
C THR A 553 38.36 4.67 -4.52
N ILE A 554 37.66 5.72 -4.09
CA ILE A 554 36.22 5.71 -3.86
C ILE A 554 35.59 6.68 -4.85
N SER A 555 34.59 6.20 -5.59
CA SER A 555 33.81 7.03 -6.51
C SER A 555 32.32 6.87 -6.25
N GLN A 556 31.55 7.91 -6.57
CA GLN A 556 30.10 7.88 -6.52
C GLN A 556 29.51 8.24 -7.88
N GLU A 557 28.42 7.56 -8.23
CA GLU A 557 27.61 7.88 -9.40
C GLU A 557 26.12 7.64 -9.09
N HIS A 558 25.25 8.25 -9.88
CA HIS A 558 23.81 8.09 -9.71
C HIS A 558 23.37 6.71 -10.19
N PHE A 559 22.67 5.95 -9.35
CA PHE A 559 22.10 4.66 -9.72
C PHE A 559 20.96 4.82 -10.72
N VAL A 560 21.00 4.08 -11.81
CA VAL A 560 19.92 3.94 -12.79
C VAL A 560 19.77 2.47 -13.17
N TYR A 561 18.55 1.99 -13.33
CA TYR A 561 18.29 0.61 -13.78
C TYR A 561 18.68 0.37 -15.25
N ASP A 562 18.63 1.41 -16.06
CA ASP A 562 19.04 1.38 -17.46
C ASP A 562 19.92 2.59 -17.75
N THR A 563 21.21 2.34 -17.96
CA THR A 563 22.21 3.38 -18.27
C THR A 563 21.95 4.11 -19.59
N ASP A 564 21.16 3.50 -20.50
CA ASP A 564 20.82 4.03 -21.81
C ASP A 564 19.44 4.71 -21.83
N ALA A 565 18.70 4.68 -20.70
CA ALA A 565 17.39 5.30 -20.61
C ALA A 565 17.45 6.81 -20.91
N LYS A 566 16.56 7.26 -21.79
CA LYS A 566 16.37 8.69 -22.04
C LYS A 566 15.56 9.28 -20.88
N ILE A 567 16.18 10.21 -20.18
CA ILE A 567 15.55 10.92 -19.09
C ILE A 567 14.48 11.86 -19.67
N GLN A 568 13.22 11.60 -19.33
CA GLN A 568 12.09 12.38 -19.84
C GLN A 568 12.07 13.82 -19.34
N ASN A 569 12.55 14.06 -18.10
CA ASN A 569 12.62 15.39 -17.49
C ASN A 569 14.04 15.69 -17.02
N PRO A 570 14.96 16.10 -17.91
CA PRO A 570 16.36 16.37 -17.56
C PRO A 570 16.51 17.50 -16.55
N GLU A 571 15.51 18.36 -16.37
CA GLU A 571 15.49 19.44 -15.37
C GLU A 571 15.36 18.87 -13.94
N LEU A 572 14.64 17.78 -13.75
CA LEU A 572 14.47 17.10 -12.47
C LEU A 572 15.58 16.09 -12.19
N PHE A 573 16.34 15.69 -13.22
CA PHE A 573 17.36 14.69 -13.12
C PHE A 573 18.68 15.22 -13.67
N ASN A 574 19.59 15.58 -12.79
CA ASN A 574 20.92 16.03 -13.17
C ASN A 574 21.94 14.93 -12.91
N LYS A 575 22.60 14.43 -13.99
CA LYS A 575 23.69 13.44 -13.89
C LYS A 575 24.90 13.92 -13.05
N SER A 576 24.95 15.21 -12.71
CA SER A 576 25.96 15.78 -11.82
C SER A 576 25.57 15.74 -10.34
N PHE A 577 24.44 15.12 -9.97
CA PHE A 577 24.07 14.96 -8.57
C PHE A 577 25.17 14.23 -7.81
N GLN A 578 25.51 14.77 -6.66
CA GLN A 578 26.49 14.23 -5.72
C GLN A 578 25.90 14.23 -4.34
N TRP A 579 26.09 13.14 -3.63
CA TRP A 579 25.66 12.99 -2.24
C TRP A 579 26.84 13.21 -1.29
N GLN A 580 26.56 13.61 -0.10
CA GLN A 580 27.48 13.53 1.03
C GLN A 580 27.24 12.19 1.73
N ILE A 581 28.12 11.23 1.48
CA ILE A 581 27.93 9.85 1.92
C ILE A 581 28.82 9.59 3.13
N PRO A 582 28.25 9.24 4.29
CA PRO A 582 29.01 8.79 5.46
C PRO A 582 29.39 7.32 5.25
N LEU A 583 30.63 7.04 4.96
CA LEU A 583 31.15 5.69 4.79
C LEU A 583 31.92 5.25 6.04
N THR A 584 31.56 4.10 6.60
CA THR A 584 32.35 3.47 7.68
C THR A 584 33.15 2.31 7.09
N LEU A 585 34.45 2.33 7.30
CA LEU A 585 35.32 1.22 6.93
C LEU A 585 35.75 0.45 8.19
N ALA A 586 35.53 -0.85 8.15
CA ALA A 586 36.08 -1.72 9.16
C ALA A 586 37.49 -2.18 8.72
N VAL A 587 38.49 -1.80 9.47
CA VAL A 587 39.88 -2.24 9.27
C VAL A 587 40.23 -3.20 10.41
N GLY A 588 40.60 -4.45 10.09
CA GLY A 588 40.91 -5.36 11.17
C GLY A 588 41.68 -6.60 10.70
N ASN A 589 42.45 -7.14 11.58
CA ASN A 589 42.98 -8.48 11.54
C ASN A 589 41.93 -9.41 12.17
N SER A 590 41.94 -10.70 11.87
CA SER A 590 40.93 -11.72 12.24
C SER A 590 40.47 -11.73 13.73
N SER A 591 41.09 -10.97 14.59
CA SER A 591 40.76 -10.86 16.01
C SER A 591 40.28 -9.48 16.51
N HIS A 592 40.48 -8.41 15.76
CA HIS A 592 40.04 -7.05 16.17
C HIS A 592 39.59 -6.24 14.95
N ILE A 593 38.31 -5.90 14.91
CA ILE A 593 37.73 -5.01 13.90
C ILE A 593 37.53 -3.64 14.57
N SER A 594 38.15 -2.58 14.06
CA SER A 594 37.91 -1.19 14.47
C SER A 594 37.03 -0.49 13.43
N THR A 595 35.91 0.06 13.88
CA THR A 595 34.90 0.73 13.03
C THR A 595 34.83 2.24 13.28
N GLU A 596 35.90 2.84 13.80
CA GLU A 596 35.82 4.14 14.51
C GLU A 596 35.81 5.41 13.63
N THR A 597 36.01 5.33 12.33
CA THR A 597 36.15 6.56 11.52
C THR A 597 35.09 6.64 10.41
N ILE A 598 34.22 7.65 10.49
CA ILE A 598 33.31 8.01 9.39
C ILE A 598 34.09 8.81 8.35
N ILE A 599 34.12 8.31 7.13
CA ILE A 599 34.73 8.97 5.98
C ILE A 599 33.64 9.62 5.16
N TRP A 600 33.75 10.92 4.87
CA TRP A 600 32.77 11.62 4.05
C TRP A 600 33.18 11.60 2.58
N VAL A 601 32.39 10.94 1.76
CA VAL A 601 32.51 10.96 0.31
C VAL A 601 31.64 12.07 -0.25
N SER A 602 32.23 13.23 -0.51
CA SER A 602 31.52 14.43 -0.98
C SER A 602 31.79 14.75 -2.46
N ASN A 603 32.84 14.21 -3.03
CA ASN A 603 33.25 14.43 -4.43
C ASN A 603 32.92 13.20 -5.30
N LYS A 604 32.88 13.42 -6.62
CA LYS A 604 32.64 12.33 -7.58
C LYS A 604 33.70 11.21 -7.48
N THR A 605 34.95 11.59 -7.19
CA THR A 605 36.06 10.66 -6.98
C THR A 605 36.98 11.18 -5.90
N GLY A 606 37.36 10.33 -4.97
CA GLY A 606 38.33 10.60 -3.91
C GLY A 606 39.31 9.45 -3.81
N THR A 607 40.58 9.76 -3.60
CA THR A 607 41.63 8.77 -3.32
C THR A 607 41.97 8.85 -1.84
N MET A 608 41.99 7.72 -1.17
CA MET A 608 42.34 7.63 0.25
C MET A 608 43.42 6.58 0.43
N SER A 609 44.49 6.95 1.15
CA SER A 609 45.51 6.01 1.58
C SER A 609 45.01 5.27 2.82
N VAL A 610 44.61 4.01 2.67
CA VAL A 610 44.28 3.13 3.77
C VAL A 610 45.41 2.13 3.90
N VAL A 611 46.02 2.04 5.06
CA VAL A 611 47.01 0.99 5.35
C VAL A 611 46.26 -0.34 5.49
N LEU A 612 46.13 -1.03 4.35
CA LEU A 612 45.56 -2.39 4.33
C LEU A 612 46.69 -3.40 4.49
N ILE A 613 46.72 -4.08 5.59
CA ILE A 613 47.63 -5.21 5.80
C ILE A 613 47.21 -6.38 4.88
N ASN A 614 48.19 -7.00 4.23
CA ASN A 614 48.02 -8.08 3.25
C ASN A 614 47.01 -9.15 3.69
N SER A 615 45.91 -9.28 2.95
CA SER A 615 44.80 -10.24 3.02
C SER A 615 43.47 -9.63 3.43
N THR A 616 42.95 -8.67 2.67
CA THR A 616 41.66 -8.11 3.01
C THR A 616 40.57 -8.64 2.06
N SER A 617 39.66 -9.44 2.64
CA SER A 617 38.35 -9.67 2.05
C SER A 617 37.44 -8.48 2.39
N VAL A 618 36.88 -7.84 1.39
CA VAL A 618 35.79 -6.88 1.59
C VAL A 618 34.53 -7.71 1.84
N ARG A 619 34.00 -7.67 3.06
CA ARG A 619 32.67 -8.25 3.33
C ARG A 619 31.63 -7.19 3.01
N LEU A 620 30.84 -7.43 2.00
CA LEU A 620 29.61 -6.70 1.72
C LEU A 620 28.45 -7.56 2.21
N SER A 621 27.64 -7.05 3.11
CA SER A 621 26.67 -7.80 3.86
C SER A 621 25.30 -7.97 3.18
N ASP A 622 25.09 -7.41 1.97
CA ASP A 622 23.79 -7.45 1.29
C ASP A 622 23.85 -8.14 -0.08
N PRO A 623 23.56 -9.45 -0.17
CA PRO A 623 23.45 -10.16 -1.43
C PRO A 623 22.44 -9.57 -2.41
N HIS A 624 21.34 -9.00 -1.92
CA HIS A 624 20.30 -8.41 -2.75
C HIS A 624 20.82 -7.20 -3.55
N ALA A 625 21.65 -6.36 -2.95
CA ALA A 625 22.28 -5.23 -3.64
C ALA A 625 23.14 -5.67 -4.82
N PHE A 626 23.86 -6.80 -4.72
CA PHE A 626 24.67 -7.34 -5.82
C PHE A 626 23.82 -7.81 -7.00
N PHE A 627 22.69 -8.44 -6.74
CA PHE A 627 21.75 -8.81 -7.81
C PHE A 627 21.17 -7.56 -8.48
N LEU A 628 20.84 -6.52 -7.70
CA LEU A 628 20.36 -5.25 -8.23
C LEU A 628 21.41 -4.59 -9.14
N PHE A 629 22.67 -4.51 -8.70
CA PHE A 629 23.76 -3.94 -9.48
C PHE A 629 24.10 -4.76 -10.73
N SER A 630 24.04 -6.08 -10.62
CA SER A 630 24.22 -6.98 -11.75
C SER A 630 23.09 -6.81 -12.77
N ARG A 631 21.84 -6.75 -12.34
CA ARG A 631 20.66 -6.51 -13.19
C ARG A 631 20.76 -5.18 -13.93
N ALA A 632 21.26 -4.13 -13.28
CA ALA A 632 21.46 -2.81 -13.87
C ALA A 632 22.74 -2.70 -14.71
N GLY A 633 23.58 -3.73 -14.76
CA GLY A 633 24.80 -3.78 -15.57
C GLY A 633 26.06 -3.20 -14.90
N TYR A 634 25.99 -2.81 -13.61
CA TYR A 634 27.16 -2.33 -12.85
C TYR A 634 28.13 -3.46 -12.48
N LEU A 635 27.63 -4.69 -12.37
CA LEU A 635 28.42 -5.88 -12.04
C LEU A 635 28.21 -7.00 -13.06
N PRO A 636 29.25 -7.84 -13.32
CA PRO A 636 29.10 -9.04 -14.13
C PRO A 636 28.06 -10.01 -13.51
N GLN A 637 27.28 -10.68 -14.37
CA GLN A 637 26.17 -11.54 -13.95
C GLN A 637 26.59 -12.73 -13.08
N ASN A 638 27.82 -13.19 -13.19
CA ASN A 638 28.36 -14.29 -12.39
C ASN A 638 28.72 -13.90 -10.94
N VAL A 639 28.93 -12.61 -10.65
CA VAL A 639 29.34 -12.16 -9.31
C VAL A 639 28.28 -12.46 -8.24
N PRO A 640 27.00 -12.10 -8.38
CA PRO A 640 25.99 -12.46 -7.42
C PRO A 640 25.82 -13.96 -7.25
N LEU A 641 25.89 -14.72 -8.34
CA LEU A 641 25.79 -16.18 -8.31
C LEU A 641 26.94 -16.85 -7.55
N GLN A 642 28.18 -16.36 -7.75
CA GLN A 642 29.33 -16.79 -6.98
C GLN A 642 29.16 -16.44 -5.49
N MET A 643 28.59 -15.28 -5.18
CA MET A 643 28.35 -14.88 -3.79
C MET A 643 27.41 -15.80 -3.06
N ILE A 644 26.35 -16.29 -3.69
CA ILE A 644 25.42 -17.22 -3.03
C ILE A 644 25.98 -18.63 -2.86
N SER A 645 27.10 -18.99 -3.49
CA SER A 645 27.71 -20.32 -3.34
C SER A 645 28.14 -20.66 -1.91
N TYR A 646 28.36 -19.64 -1.05
CA TYR A 646 28.68 -19.86 0.38
C TYR A 646 27.46 -20.17 1.25
N LEU A 647 26.23 -19.98 0.77
CA LEU A 647 24.99 -20.13 1.55
C LEU A 647 24.88 -21.51 2.22
N SER A 648 25.41 -22.56 1.57
CA SER A 648 25.43 -23.89 2.16
C SER A 648 26.15 -23.93 3.54
N GLN A 649 27.06 -22.99 3.81
CA GLN A 649 27.83 -22.88 5.04
C GLN A 649 27.28 -21.75 5.96
N GLU A 650 26.39 -20.92 5.48
CA GLU A 650 25.85 -19.80 6.24
C GLU A 650 24.92 -20.28 7.37
N THR A 651 25.03 -19.68 8.55
CA THR A 651 24.26 -20.04 9.74
C THR A 651 23.23 -18.97 10.14
N GLU A 652 23.45 -17.76 9.72
CA GLU A 652 22.61 -16.61 10.10
C GLU A 652 21.41 -16.45 9.15
N PHE A 653 20.30 -15.98 9.71
CA PHE A 653 19.03 -15.80 8.97
C PHE A 653 19.14 -14.71 7.89
N LEU A 654 19.72 -13.54 8.23
CA LEU A 654 19.68 -12.37 7.36
C LEU A 654 20.32 -12.58 5.98
N PRO A 655 21.50 -13.19 5.82
CA PRO A 655 22.05 -13.49 4.50
C PRO A 655 21.17 -14.44 3.68
N TRP A 656 20.51 -15.40 4.33
CA TRP A 656 19.55 -16.29 3.68
C TRP A 656 18.33 -15.55 3.20
N HIS A 657 17.78 -14.66 4.03
CA HIS A 657 16.61 -13.84 3.67
C HIS A 657 16.89 -12.92 2.49
N ALA A 658 18.05 -12.23 2.50
CA ALA A 658 18.47 -11.37 1.40
C ALA A 658 18.67 -12.16 0.09
N ALA A 659 19.32 -13.32 0.18
CA ALA A 659 19.51 -14.21 -0.97
C ALA A 659 18.19 -14.78 -1.49
N SER A 660 17.29 -15.20 -0.62
CA SER A 660 15.96 -15.73 -0.97
C SER A 660 15.17 -14.74 -1.80
N ARG A 661 15.11 -13.47 -1.38
CA ARG A 661 14.44 -12.40 -2.12
C ARG A 661 15.03 -12.16 -3.50
N ALA A 662 16.36 -12.16 -3.60
CA ALA A 662 17.05 -11.98 -4.86
C ALA A 662 16.81 -13.17 -5.81
N LEU A 663 16.88 -14.40 -5.28
CA LEU A 663 16.60 -15.62 -6.04
C LEU A 663 15.16 -15.68 -6.53
N TYR A 664 14.19 -15.28 -5.69
CA TYR A 664 12.79 -15.19 -6.09
C TYR A 664 12.58 -14.18 -7.24
N GLN A 665 13.21 -13.01 -7.20
CA GLN A 665 13.11 -12.04 -8.29
C GLN A 665 13.71 -12.57 -9.59
N LEU A 666 14.85 -13.26 -9.53
CA LEU A 666 15.44 -13.91 -10.69
C LEU A 666 14.57 -15.04 -11.24
N ASP A 667 14.01 -15.86 -10.34
CA ASP A 667 13.06 -16.91 -10.70
C ASP A 667 11.93 -16.35 -11.56
N LYS A 668 11.29 -15.26 -11.11
CA LYS A 668 10.19 -14.64 -11.83
C LYS A 668 10.56 -14.03 -13.19
N LEU A 669 11.82 -13.70 -13.40
CA LEU A 669 12.32 -13.29 -14.71
C LEU A 669 12.64 -14.46 -15.63
N LEU A 670 12.95 -15.63 -15.07
CA LEU A 670 13.41 -16.82 -15.77
C LEU A 670 12.36 -17.93 -15.89
N ASP A 671 11.30 -17.92 -15.10
CA ASP A 671 10.30 -19.00 -14.94
C ASP A 671 9.55 -19.39 -16.21
N ARG A 672 9.61 -18.55 -17.26
CA ARG A 672 9.03 -18.80 -18.60
C ARG A 672 10.08 -19.07 -19.67
N THR A 673 11.32 -19.36 -19.28
CA THR A 673 12.43 -19.63 -20.19
C THR A 673 12.68 -21.13 -20.30
N GLU A 674 13.23 -21.57 -21.45
CA GLU A 674 13.46 -22.98 -21.76
C GLU A 674 14.46 -23.64 -20.78
N ASP A 675 15.46 -22.90 -20.34
CA ASP A 675 16.55 -23.38 -19.47
C ASP A 675 16.26 -23.15 -17.96
N HIS A 676 15.05 -22.83 -17.55
CA HIS A 676 14.71 -22.51 -16.15
C HIS A 676 15.13 -23.62 -15.16
N SER A 677 15.04 -24.90 -15.58
CA SER A 677 15.46 -26.03 -14.75
C SER A 677 16.92 -25.94 -14.28
N LEU A 678 17.83 -25.41 -15.12
CA LEU A 678 19.24 -25.22 -14.73
C LEU A 678 19.38 -24.22 -13.56
N PHE A 679 18.52 -23.19 -13.53
CA PHE A 679 18.51 -22.26 -12.41
C PHE A 679 18.00 -22.95 -11.15
N SER A 680 16.93 -23.71 -11.24
CA SER A 680 16.39 -24.48 -10.13
C SER A 680 17.42 -25.48 -9.58
N ASP A 681 18.12 -26.22 -10.43
CA ASP A 681 19.16 -27.16 -10.03
C ASP A 681 20.34 -26.46 -9.33
N TYR A 682 20.75 -25.30 -9.85
CA TYR A 682 21.81 -24.50 -9.24
C TYR A 682 21.41 -24.00 -7.84
N VAL A 683 20.21 -23.49 -7.67
CA VAL A 683 19.70 -23.03 -6.37
C VAL A 683 19.60 -24.21 -5.39
N LEU A 684 19.05 -25.35 -5.81
CA LEU A 684 18.96 -26.54 -4.98
C LEU A 684 20.32 -27.04 -4.51
N LYS A 685 21.35 -27.01 -5.36
CA LYS A 685 22.75 -27.35 -4.98
C LYS A 685 23.24 -26.54 -3.76
N GLN A 686 22.77 -25.27 -3.61
CA GLN A 686 23.14 -24.41 -2.48
C GLN A 686 22.23 -24.63 -1.26
N VAL A 687 20.95 -24.91 -1.48
CA VAL A 687 19.91 -24.99 -0.44
C VAL A 687 19.87 -26.36 0.26
N GLU A 688 20.02 -27.46 -0.48
CA GLU A 688 19.83 -28.82 0.01
C GLU A 688 20.71 -29.19 1.24
N PRO A 689 21.99 -28.81 1.32
CA PRO A 689 22.82 -29.15 2.51
C PRO A 689 22.24 -28.52 3.79
N LYS A 690 21.73 -27.28 3.69
CA LYS A 690 21.13 -26.59 4.83
C LYS A 690 19.74 -27.13 5.14
N TYR A 691 18.95 -27.45 4.13
CA TYR A 691 17.61 -28.04 4.24
C TYR A 691 17.66 -29.38 5.00
N HIS A 692 18.60 -30.27 4.65
CA HIS A 692 18.77 -31.54 5.34
C HIS A 692 19.25 -31.39 6.78
N LYS A 693 20.07 -30.34 7.06
CA LYS A 693 20.58 -30.08 8.42
C LYS A 693 19.49 -29.53 9.35
N LEU A 694 18.63 -28.62 8.85
CA LEU A 694 17.60 -28.00 9.67
C LEU A 694 16.34 -28.87 9.79
N GLY A 695 16.01 -29.65 8.77
CA GLY A 695 14.81 -30.49 8.72
C GLY A 695 13.50 -29.70 8.77
N TRP A 696 12.38 -30.40 8.97
CA TRP A 696 11.06 -29.84 9.17
C TRP A 696 10.78 -29.59 10.66
N PRO A 697 9.92 -28.60 11.00
CA PRO A 697 9.49 -28.39 12.38
C PRO A 697 8.81 -29.64 12.93
N ALA A 698 9.08 -30.00 14.19
CA ALA A 698 8.45 -31.13 14.85
C ALA A 698 6.94 -30.84 15.00
N THR A 699 6.11 -31.81 14.57
CA THR A 699 4.68 -31.80 14.88
C THR A 699 4.52 -32.16 16.36
N SER A 700 4.21 -31.18 17.22
CA SER A 700 3.92 -31.45 18.63
C SER A 700 2.52 -32.04 18.78
N PRO A 701 2.35 -33.18 19.51
CA PRO A 701 1.00 -33.72 19.78
C PRO A 701 0.13 -32.84 20.68
N GLU A 702 0.71 -31.89 21.39
CA GLU A 702 0.06 -31.09 22.45
C GLU A 702 0.27 -29.58 22.30
N GLY A 703 0.25 -29.00 21.11
CA GLY A 703 0.08 -27.53 20.93
C GLY A 703 1.07 -26.60 21.67
N SER A 704 2.06 -27.12 22.39
CA SER A 704 3.06 -26.30 23.07
C SER A 704 4.26 -26.07 22.17
N PHE A 705 4.25 -24.97 21.44
CA PHE A 705 5.43 -24.53 20.69
C PHE A 705 6.49 -24.01 21.67
N VAL A 706 7.58 -24.73 21.80
CA VAL A 706 8.79 -24.20 22.45
C VAL A 706 9.33 -23.09 21.55
N GLN A 707 9.22 -21.83 21.99
CA GLN A 707 9.80 -20.70 21.29
C GLN A 707 11.31 -20.88 21.17
N ALA A 708 11.78 -21.38 20.04
CA ALA A 708 13.17 -21.25 19.63
C ALA A 708 13.47 -19.75 19.36
N ALA A 709 14.75 -19.40 19.25
CA ALA A 709 15.09 -18.03 18.87
C ALA A 709 14.52 -17.73 17.47
N TYR A 710 13.85 -16.58 17.31
CA TYR A 710 13.21 -16.12 16.06
C TYR A 710 14.02 -16.43 14.80
N GLN A 711 15.27 -16.03 14.80
CA GLN A 711 16.15 -16.20 13.63
C GLN A 711 16.34 -17.67 13.22
N THR A 712 16.25 -18.61 14.16
CA THR A 712 16.39 -20.03 13.86
C THR A 712 15.13 -20.59 13.20
N GLU A 713 13.94 -20.19 13.66
CA GLU A 713 12.67 -20.62 13.08
C GLU A 713 12.44 -20.02 11.69
N GLU A 714 12.76 -18.73 11.52
CA GLU A 714 12.64 -18.07 10.22
C GLU A 714 13.69 -18.58 9.23
N LEU A 715 14.91 -18.87 9.66
CA LEU A 715 15.90 -19.54 8.82
C LEU A 715 15.42 -20.90 8.34
N GLN A 716 14.84 -21.70 9.23
CA GLN A 716 14.26 -23.01 8.88
C GLN A 716 13.15 -22.84 7.83
N ARG A 717 12.23 -21.89 8.06
CA ARG A 717 11.14 -21.59 7.15
C ARG A 717 11.62 -21.14 5.77
N GLU A 718 12.57 -20.18 5.70
CA GLU A 718 13.17 -19.69 4.45
C GLU A 718 13.82 -20.82 3.64
N VAL A 719 14.57 -21.67 4.30
CA VAL A 719 15.24 -22.80 3.65
C VAL A 719 14.24 -23.84 3.13
N ILE A 720 13.17 -24.14 3.89
CA ILE A 720 12.08 -25.03 3.44
C ILE A 720 11.33 -24.38 2.25
N MET A 721 11.05 -23.10 2.32
CA MET A 721 10.38 -22.37 1.25
C MET A 721 11.19 -22.45 -0.05
N LEU A 722 12.49 -22.14 0.00
CA LEU A 722 13.37 -22.27 -1.17
C LEU A 722 13.43 -23.71 -1.69
N ALA A 723 13.57 -24.69 -0.81
CA ALA A 723 13.61 -26.10 -1.23
C ALA A 723 12.33 -26.52 -1.95
N CYS A 724 11.15 -26.20 -1.42
CA CYS A 724 9.88 -26.53 -2.05
C CYS A 724 9.67 -25.75 -3.37
N SER A 725 9.96 -24.44 -3.38
CA SER A 725 9.73 -23.59 -4.56
C SER A 725 10.60 -23.98 -5.75
N PHE A 726 11.83 -24.47 -5.50
CA PHE A 726 12.74 -24.92 -6.56
C PHE A 726 12.69 -26.42 -6.85
N GLY A 727 11.70 -27.15 -6.33
CA GLY A 727 11.37 -28.50 -6.78
C GLY A 727 12.08 -29.64 -6.04
N ASN A 728 12.58 -29.41 -4.79
CA ASN A 728 13.15 -30.51 -4.00
C ASN A 728 12.12 -31.60 -3.73
N LYS A 729 12.39 -32.81 -4.24
CA LYS A 729 11.44 -33.94 -4.19
C LYS A 729 11.10 -34.41 -2.77
N HIS A 730 12.01 -34.26 -1.81
CA HIS A 730 11.73 -34.57 -0.42
C HIS A 730 10.75 -33.56 0.18
N CYS A 731 10.96 -32.25 -0.07
CA CYS A 731 10.10 -31.18 0.37
C CYS A 731 8.67 -31.36 -0.16
N HIS A 732 8.52 -31.63 -1.46
CA HIS A 732 7.24 -31.88 -2.11
C HIS A 732 6.49 -33.06 -1.47
N ARG A 733 7.17 -34.21 -1.25
CA ARG A 733 6.53 -35.37 -0.61
C ARG A 733 6.09 -35.08 0.82
N GLN A 734 6.88 -34.33 1.60
CA GLN A 734 6.51 -33.94 2.95
C GLN A 734 5.29 -33.00 2.96
N ALA A 735 5.27 -31.99 2.11
CA ALA A 735 4.14 -31.06 2.01
C ALA A 735 2.85 -31.79 1.59
N VAL A 736 2.94 -32.66 0.56
CA VAL A 736 1.79 -33.49 0.10
C VAL A 736 1.32 -34.43 1.20
N SER A 737 2.22 -35.05 1.96
CA SER A 737 1.85 -35.93 3.08
C SER A 737 1.10 -35.17 4.18
N LEU A 738 1.57 -33.99 4.56
CA LEU A 738 0.95 -33.14 5.59
C LEU A 738 -0.45 -32.66 5.19
N ILE A 739 -0.63 -32.23 3.95
CA ILE A 739 -1.94 -31.77 3.47
C ILE A 739 -2.92 -32.95 3.29
N SER A 740 -2.44 -34.12 2.87
CA SER A 740 -3.26 -35.33 2.76
C SER A 740 -3.71 -35.85 4.15
N ASP A 741 -2.86 -35.75 5.17
CA ASP A 741 -3.26 -36.05 6.57
C ASP A 741 -4.35 -35.07 7.04
N TRP A 742 -4.20 -33.78 6.73
CA TRP A 742 -5.23 -32.79 7.08
C TRP A 742 -6.56 -33.06 6.39
N ILE A 743 -6.55 -33.36 5.09
CA ILE A 743 -7.77 -33.68 4.33
C ILE A 743 -8.48 -34.92 4.90
N SER A 744 -7.71 -36.01 5.12
CA SER A 744 -8.27 -37.28 5.59
C SER A 744 -8.75 -37.25 7.03
N SER A 745 -8.03 -36.56 7.93
CA SER A 745 -8.37 -36.48 9.37
C SER A 745 -9.27 -35.29 9.70
N ASN A 746 -9.43 -34.34 8.81
CA ASN A 746 -10.06 -33.03 9.04
C ASN A 746 -9.47 -32.26 10.24
N LYS A 747 -8.26 -32.64 10.71
CA LYS A 747 -7.52 -31.96 11.78
C LYS A 747 -6.25 -31.35 11.22
N ASN A 748 -6.11 -30.04 11.32
CA ASN A 748 -4.91 -29.36 10.87
C ASN A 748 -3.79 -29.51 11.91
N ARG A 749 -2.83 -30.39 11.64
CA ARG A 749 -1.63 -30.59 12.46
C ARG A 749 -0.38 -29.95 11.85
N ILE A 750 -0.55 -29.19 10.75
CA ILE A 750 0.56 -28.53 10.08
C ILE A 750 1.06 -27.38 10.97
N PRO A 751 2.35 -27.33 11.29
CA PRO A 751 2.90 -26.26 12.11
C PRO A 751 2.62 -24.88 11.50
N PRO A 752 2.14 -23.87 12.26
CA PRO A 752 1.77 -22.57 11.76
C PRO A 752 2.82 -21.89 10.87
N ASN A 753 4.11 -22.02 11.21
CA ASN A 753 5.23 -21.40 10.50
C ASN A 753 5.51 -21.95 9.10
N VAL A 754 4.90 -23.06 8.71
CA VAL A 754 5.08 -23.68 7.38
C VAL A 754 3.75 -23.93 6.64
N ARG A 755 2.62 -23.44 7.17
CA ARG A 755 1.31 -23.64 6.55
C ARG A 755 1.23 -23.04 5.16
N ASP A 756 1.77 -21.85 4.97
CA ASP A 756 1.83 -21.17 3.67
C ASP A 756 2.57 -22.01 2.63
N ILE A 757 3.70 -22.62 2.99
CA ILE A 757 4.48 -23.47 2.10
C ILE A 757 3.72 -24.77 1.79
N VAL A 758 3.16 -25.41 2.82
CA VAL A 758 2.43 -26.69 2.65
C VAL A 758 1.16 -26.52 1.83
N TYR A 759 0.37 -25.48 2.10
CA TYR A 759 -0.88 -25.23 1.36
C TYR A 759 -0.59 -24.89 -0.10
N CYS A 760 0.35 -23.98 -0.35
CA CYS A 760 0.76 -23.58 -1.71
C CYS A 760 1.30 -24.81 -2.49
N THR A 761 2.24 -25.58 -1.90
CA THR A 761 2.81 -26.75 -2.53
C THR A 761 1.73 -27.83 -2.80
N GLY A 762 0.80 -28.02 -1.85
CA GLY A 762 -0.31 -28.96 -2.03
C GLY A 762 -1.23 -28.58 -3.18
N VAL A 763 -1.66 -27.30 -3.23
CA VAL A 763 -2.51 -26.77 -4.30
C VAL A 763 -1.81 -26.82 -5.67
N SER A 764 -0.48 -26.63 -5.69
CA SER A 764 0.32 -26.66 -6.92
C SER A 764 0.55 -28.07 -7.48
N LEU A 765 0.65 -29.08 -6.63
CA LEU A 765 1.06 -30.43 -7.02
C LEU A 765 -0.08 -31.47 -7.06
N MET A 766 -1.19 -31.19 -6.42
CA MET A 766 -2.31 -32.13 -6.29
C MET A 766 -3.48 -31.69 -7.20
N ASP A 767 -4.57 -32.42 -7.14
CA ASP A 767 -5.72 -32.24 -8.00
C ASP A 767 -6.66 -31.08 -7.57
N GLU A 768 -7.72 -30.87 -8.34
CA GLU A 768 -8.74 -29.87 -8.11
C GLU A 768 -9.46 -30.04 -6.77
N ASP A 769 -9.58 -31.28 -6.26
CA ASP A 769 -10.24 -31.56 -4.99
C ASP A 769 -9.49 -30.89 -3.81
N VAL A 770 -8.17 -30.77 -3.89
CA VAL A 770 -7.37 -30.05 -2.88
C VAL A 770 -7.63 -28.55 -2.94
N TRP A 771 -7.74 -27.98 -4.14
CA TRP A 771 -8.11 -26.57 -4.31
C TRP A 771 -9.49 -26.27 -3.71
N GLU A 772 -10.48 -27.11 -4.01
CA GLU A 772 -11.83 -26.98 -3.45
C GLU A 772 -11.85 -27.16 -1.92
N PHE A 773 -11.04 -28.08 -1.39
CA PHE A 773 -10.88 -28.24 0.05
C PHE A 773 -10.33 -26.96 0.69
N ILE A 774 -9.26 -26.37 0.15
CA ILE A 774 -8.67 -25.12 0.65
C ILE A 774 -9.68 -23.96 0.51
N TRP A 775 -10.45 -23.90 -0.59
CA TRP A 775 -11.52 -22.93 -0.78
C TRP A 775 -12.62 -23.06 0.29
N MET A 776 -13.06 -24.27 0.60
CA MET A 776 -14.02 -24.51 1.69
C MET A 776 -13.45 -24.10 3.05
N LYS A 777 -12.15 -24.40 3.30
CA LYS A 777 -11.48 -24.02 4.55
C LYS A 777 -11.35 -22.50 4.68
N PHE A 778 -11.06 -21.80 3.60
CA PHE A 778 -11.04 -20.32 3.57
C PHE A 778 -12.38 -19.72 4.02
N HIS A 779 -13.51 -20.28 3.57
CA HIS A 779 -14.83 -19.81 3.97
C HIS A 779 -15.23 -20.20 5.39
N SER A 780 -14.83 -21.38 5.85
CA SER A 780 -15.21 -21.92 7.16
C SER A 780 -14.29 -21.48 8.30
N SER A 781 -13.05 -21.07 8.02
CA SER A 781 -12.12 -20.63 9.06
C SER A 781 -12.60 -19.33 9.72
N THR A 782 -12.49 -19.26 11.04
CA THR A 782 -12.73 -18.06 11.85
C THR A 782 -11.43 -17.31 12.16
N ALA A 783 -10.27 -17.99 12.00
CA ALA A 783 -8.96 -17.40 12.23
C ALA A 783 -8.53 -16.56 11.02
N ILE A 784 -8.41 -15.25 11.25
CA ILE A 784 -8.12 -14.26 10.20
C ILE A 784 -6.75 -14.50 9.58
N SER A 785 -5.73 -14.83 10.39
CA SER A 785 -4.38 -15.15 9.92
C SER A 785 -4.36 -16.35 8.98
N GLU A 786 -5.13 -17.38 9.28
CA GLU A 786 -5.22 -18.56 8.42
C GLU A 786 -5.97 -18.29 7.12
N LYS A 787 -7.02 -17.47 7.15
CA LYS A 787 -7.75 -17.07 5.93
C LYS A 787 -6.83 -16.44 4.89
N LYS A 788 -5.93 -15.58 5.31
CA LYS A 788 -4.95 -14.97 4.40
C LYS A 788 -4.10 -16.04 3.72
N VAL A 789 -3.52 -16.94 4.49
CA VAL A 789 -2.65 -18.02 3.98
C VAL A 789 -3.41 -18.96 3.05
N LEU A 790 -4.67 -19.30 3.39
CA LEU A 790 -5.53 -20.13 2.54
C LEU A 790 -5.85 -19.46 1.20
N LEU A 791 -6.17 -18.17 1.22
CA LEU A 791 -6.46 -17.41 -0.01
C LEU A 791 -5.22 -17.27 -0.91
N GLU A 792 -4.06 -17.02 -0.34
CA GLU A 792 -2.79 -16.99 -1.06
C GLU A 792 -2.47 -18.35 -1.69
N ALA A 793 -2.68 -19.44 -0.97
CA ALA A 793 -2.45 -20.80 -1.47
C ALA A 793 -3.28 -21.13 -2.73
N LEU A 794 -4.51 -20.63 -2.83
CA LEU A 794 -5.37 -20.85 -4.01
C LEU A 794 -4.75 -20.27 -5.30
N THR A 795 -3.90 -19.27 -5.20
CA THR A 795 -3.19 -18.65 -6.33
C THR A 795 -1.99 -19.49 -6.81
N CYS A 796 -1.60 -20.53 -6.07
CA CYS A 796 -0.49 -21.41 -6.42
C CYS A 796 -0.90 -22.54 -7.38
N SER A 797 -2.18 -22.65 -7.76
CA SER A 797 -2.67 -23.71 -8.63
C SER A 797 -1.97 -23.72 -10.00
N ASP A 798 -1.69 -24.91 -10.49
CA ASP A 798 -1.21 -25.13 -11.87
C ASP A 798 -2.39 -25.22 -12.89
N ASN A 799 -3.63 -25.17 -12.39
CA ASN A 799 -4.83 -25.17 -13.23
C ASN A 799 -5.28 -23.74 -13.58
N ILE A 800 -5.12 -23.39 -14.85
CA ILE A 800 -5.45 -22.06 -15.38
C ILE A 800 -6.95 -21.69 -15.22
N PHE A 801 -7.84 -22.68 -15.23
CA PHE A 801 -9.29 -22.48 -15.06
C PHE A 801 -9.60 -22.09 -13.60
N LEU A 802 -8.92 -22.69 -12.63
CA LEU A 802 -9.08 -22.36 -11.21
C LEU A 802 -8.54 -20.96 -10.91
N LEU A 803 -7.39 -20.58 -11.49
CA LEU A 803 -6.85 -19.23 -11.38
C LEU A 803 -7.79 -18.16 -11.96
N ASN A 804 -8.37 -18.45 -13.15
CA ASN A 804 -9.35 -17.55 -13.78
C ASN A 804 -10.65 -17.47 -12.97
N ARG A 805 -11.12 -18.59 -12.40
CA ARG A 805 -12.27 -18.63 -11.50
C ARG A 805 -12.04 -17.75 -10.27
N LEU A 806 -10.86 -17.85 -9.64
CA LEU A 806 -10.50 -17.05 -8.47
C LEU A 806 -10.49 -15.55 -8.78
N LEU A 807 -9.89 -15.15 -9.92
CA LEU A 807 -9.90 -13.75 -10.38
C LEU A 807 -11.33 -13.23 -10.56
N ASN A 808 -12.20 -14.00 -11.20
CA ASN A 808 -13.58 -13.57 -11.40
C ASN A 808 -14.34 -13.46 -10.07
N LEU A 809 -14.18 -14.42 -9.17
CA LEU A 809 -14.83 -14.40 -7.85
C LEU A 809 -14.35 -13.20 -7.01
N SER A 810 -13.11 -12.74 -7.16
CA SER A 810 -12.55 -11.65 -6.36
C SER A 810 -13.26 -10.31 -6.57
N LEU A 811 -13.79 -10.02 -7.75
CA LEU A 811 -14.49 -8.75 -8.04
C LEU A 811 -16.01 -8.88 -8.07
N THR A 812 -16.56 -10.06 -8.34
CA THR A 812 -18.00 -10.23 -8.61
C THR A 812 -18.79 -10.76 -7.43
N SER A 813 -18.11 -11.25 -6.39
CA SER A 813 -18.76 -11.84 -5.23
C SER A 813 -18.24 -11.23 -3.93
N ASP A 814 -19.10 -11.18 -2.90
CA ASP A 814 -18.71 -10.80 -1.53
C ASP A 814 -17.87 -11.90 -0.83
N LEU A 815 -17.48 -12.96 -1.55
CA LEU A 815 -16.75 -14.10 -0.99
C LEU A 815 -15.28 -13.78 -0.69
N VAL A 816 -14.67 -12.89 -1.47
CA VAL A 816 -13.32 -12.38 -1.24
C VAL A 816 -13.43 -10.96 -0.70
N PRO A 817 -12.80 -10.65 0.44
CA PRO A 817 -12.81 -9.29 1.00
C PRO A 817 -12.19 -8.27 0.03
N ASP A 818 -12.77 -7.07 -0.08
CA ASP A 818 -12.32 -6.02 -1.01
C ASP A 818 -10.83 -5.67 -0.88
N GLN A 819 -10.28 -5.72 0.35
CA GLN A 819 -8.87 -5.44 0.59
C GLN A 819 -7.93 -6.53 0.06
N GLU A 820 -8.42 -7.77 -0.11
CA GLU A 820 -7.64 -8.91 -0.60
C GLU A 820 -7.66 -9.02 -2.13
N VAL A 821 -8.58 -8.32 -2.80
CA VAL A 821 -8.75 -8.39 -4.27
C VAL A 821 -7.46 -8.03 -4.99
N ILE A 822 -6.81 -6.96 -4.57
CA ILE A 822 -5.54 -6.51 -5.17
C ILE A 822 -4.46 -7.57 -4.98
N ASP A 823 -4.36 -8.15 -3.80
CA ASP A 823 -3.35 -9.16 -3.49
C ASP A 823 -3.63 -10.47 -4.25
N VAL A 824 -4.88 -10.87 -4.43
CA VAL A 824 -5.26 -12.00 -5.30
C VAL A 824 -4.80 -11.76 -6.74
N ILE A 825 -5.06 -10.58 -7.31
CA ILE A 825 -4.67 -10.26 -8.68
C ILE A 825 -3.15 -10.30 -8.83
N ILE A 826 -2.41 -9.73 -7.87
CA ILE A 826 -0.95 -9.73 -7.87
C ILE A 826 -0.39 -11.14 -7.72
N HIS A 827 -0.91 -11.94 -6.78
CA HIS A 827 -0.41 -13.29 -6.52
C HIS A 827 -0.69 -14.24 -7.68
N VAL A 828 -1.85 -14.12 -8.34
CA VAL A 828 -2.08 -14.84 -9.61
C VAL A 828 -1.07 -14.40 -10.67
N GLY A 829 -0.70 -13.11 -10.73
CA GLY A 829 0.34 -12.60 -11.64
C GLY A 829 1.75 -13.14 -11.34
N ARG A 830 2.02 -13.52 -10.10
CA ARG A 830 3.28 -14.16 -9.67
C ARG A 830 3.38 -15.63 -10.04
N ASN A 831 2.25 -16.27 -10.27
CA ASN A 831 2.20 -17.65 -10.80
C ASN A 831 2.55 -17.62 -12.31
N PRO A 832 3.52 -18.44 -12.79
CA PRO A 832 3.92 -18.46 -14.19
C PRO A 832 2.77 -18.66 -15.17
N LEU A 833 1.82 -19.54 -14.84
CA LEU A 833 0.62 -19.83 -15.66
C LEU A 833 -0.45 -18.72 -15.53
N GLY A 834 -0.47 -18.04 -14.38
CA GLY A 834 -1.42 -16.98 -14.06
C GLY A 834 -1.02 -15.59 -14.59
N ARG A 835 0.23 -15.36 -14.95
CA ARG A 835 0.78 -14.03 -15.29
C ARG A 835 0.00 -13.34 -16.42
N HIS A 836 -0.22 -14.02 -17.51
CA HIS A 836 -1.01 -13.49 -18.63
C HIS A 836 -2.49 -13.30 -18.27
N LEU A 837 -3.04 -14.18 -17.43
CA LEU A 837 -4.42 -14.04 -16.95
C LEU A 837 -4.57 -12.78 -16.10
N SER A 838 -3.69 -12.58 -15.14
CA SER A 838 -3.69 -11.41 -14.24
C SER A 838 -3.53 -10.11 -15.03
N TRP A 839 -2.56 -10.05 -15.96
CA TRP A 839 -2.32 -8.89 -16.81
C TRP A 839 -3.52 -8.57 -17.71
N ARG A 840 -4.12 -9.59 -18.36
CA ARG A 840 -5.34 -9.44 -19.15
C ARG A 840 -6.50 -8.96 -18.29
N TYR A 841 -6.72 -9.62 -17.15
CA TYR A 841 -7.81 -9.28 -16.21
C TYR A 841 -7.69 -7.85 -15.69
N PHE A 842 -6.49 -7.41 -15.34
CA PHE A 842 -6.22 -6.04 -14.94
C PHE A 842 -6.62 -5.03 -16.02
N ARG A 843 -6.24 -5.26 -17.29
CA ARG A 843 -6.59 -4.38 -18.40
C ARG A 843 -8.10 -4.33 -18.66
N GLU A 844 -8.76 -5.50 -18.66
CA GLU A 844 -10.21 -5.61 -18.89
C GLU A 844 -11.05 -4.98 -17.76
N LYS A 845 -10.55 -4.98 -16.54
CA LYS A 845 -11.25 -4.49 -15.35
C LYS A 845 -10.73 -3.15 -14.83
N TRP A 846 -9.85 -2.49 -15.58
CA TRP A 846 -9.21 -1.25 -15.17
C TRP A 846 -10.17 -0.18 -14.67
N ASP A 847 -11.26 0.09 -15.38
CA ASP A 847 -12.22 1.12 -15.00
C ASP A 847 -12.84 0.85 -13.62
N ILE A 848 -13.17 -0.43 -13.35
CA ILE A 848 -13.72 -0.86 -12.06
C ILE A 848 -12.65 -0.74 -10.96
N LEU A 849 -11.44 -1.24 -11.23
CA LEU A 849 -10.34 -1.22 -10.29
C LEU A 849 -9.89 0.21 -9.98
N ASN A 850 -9.78 1.06 -10.99
CA ASN A 850 -9.41 2.46 -10.83
C ASN A 850 -10.52 3.26 -10.12
N SER A 851 -11.79 3.01 -10.42
CA SER A 851 -12.91 3.62 -9.68
C SER A 851 -12.90 3.20 -8.20
N ARG A 852 -12.59 1.94 -7.90
CA ARG A 852 -12.62 1.39 -6.53
C ARG A 852 -11.40 1.77 -5.69
N TYR A 853 -10.21 1.79 -6.30
CA TYR A 853 -8.92 1.93 -5.60
C TYR A 853 -8.09 3.15 -6.03
N GLY A 854 -8.49 3.86 -7.09
CA GLY A 854 -7.70 4.95 -7.69
C GLY A 854 -7.48 6.16 -6.78
N GLU A 855 -8.44 6.45 -5.91
CA GLU A 855 -8.34 7.54 -4.92
C GLU A 855 -7.57 7.14 -3.66
N ALA A 856 -7.38 5.84 -3.41
CA ALA A 856 -6.63 5.36 -2.25
C ALA A 856 -5.13 5.51 -2.48
N LEU A 857 -4.46 6.25 -1.60
CA LEU A 857 -3.02 6.50 -1.66
C LEU A 857 -2.26 5.15 -1.69
N PHE A 858 -1.35 4.98 -2.64
CA PHE A 858 -0.52 3.79 -2.85
C PHE A 858 -1.22 2.51 -3.35
N MET A 859 -2.54 2.34 -3.20
CA MET A 859 -3.22 1.10 -3.61
C MET A 859 -3.16 0.88 -5.12
N ASN A 860 -3.42 1.94 -5.90
CA ASN A 860 -3.35 1.89 -7.35
C ASN A 860 -1.90 1.63 -7.83
N SER A 861 -0.92 2.30 -7.22
CA SER A 861 0.50 2.07 -7.53
C SER A 861 0.96 0.66 -7.15
N LYS A 862 0.48 0.09 -6.03
CA LYS A 862 0.72 -1.31 -5.62
C LYS A 862 0.19 -2.28 -6.67
N LEU A 863 -1.04 -2.06 -7.14
CA LEU A 863 -1.69 -2.91 -8.14
C LEU A 863 -0.94 -2.85 -9.48
N ILE A 864 -0.68 -1.63 -10.00
CA ILE A 864 0.05 -1.44 -11.27
C ILE A 864 1.42 -2.12 -11.19
N SER A 865 2.19 -1.83 -10.14
CA SER A 865 3.52 -2.43 -9.97
C SER A 865 3.44 -3.95 -9.87
N GLY A 866 2.53 -4.48 -9.05
CA GLY A 866 2.43 -5.92 -8.79
C GLY A 866 2.04 -6.76 -9.99
N VAL A 867 1.25 -6.20 -10.94
CA VAL A 867 0.86 -6.93 -12.16
C VAL A 867 1.86 -6.75 -13.31
N THR A 868 2.77 -5.75 -13.23
CA THR A 868 3.71 -5.43 -14.31
C THR A 868 5.16 -5.78 -14.00
N GLU A 869 5.53 -5.94 -12.72
CA GLU A 869 6.94 -6.06 -12.29
C GLU A 869 7.70 -7.23 -12.92
N PHE A 870 7.01 -8.27 -13.36
CA PHE A 870 7.61 -9.47 -13.96
C PHE A 870 7.38 -9.62 -15.48
N LEU A 871 6.77 -8.62 -16.12
CA LEU A 871 6.70 -8.55 -17.58
C LEU A 871 8.11 -8.35 -18.12
N ASN A 872 8.52 -9.14 -19.13
CA ASN A 872 9.92 -9.18 -19.58
C ASN A 872 10.10 -9.39 -21.08
N THR A 873 9.04 -9.26 -21.87
CA THR A 873 9.08 -9.36 -23.34
C THR A 873 8.74 -8.03 -24.01
N GLU A 874 9.25 -7.81 -25.23
CA GLU A 874 8.91 -6.62 -26.02
C GLU A 874 7.42 -6.53 -26.33
N ALA A 875 6.76 -7.66 -26.54
CA ALA A 875 5.33 -7.71 -26.79
C ALA A 875 4.54 -7.17 -25.58
N GLU A 876 4.87 -7.63 -24.38
CA GLU A 876 4.25 -7.17 -23.12
C GLU A 876 4.54 -5.67 -22.87
N LEU A 877 5.73 -5.20 -23.17
CA LEU A 877 6.09 -3.77 -23.07
C LEU A 877 5.24 -2.91 -24.01
N ASN A 878 5.03 -3.37 -25.23
CA ASN A 878 4.21 -2.66 -26.21
C ASN A 878 2.72 -2.67 -25.82
N GLU A 879 2.20 -3.80 -25.32
CA GLU A 879 0.85 -3.87 -24.75
C GLU A 879 0.67 -2.91 -23.57
N LEU A 880 1.67 -2.79 -22.68
CA LEU A 880 1.63 -1.86 -21.56
C LEU A 880 1.56 -0.40 -22.05
N LYS A 881 2.39 -0.03 -23.01
CA LYS A 881 2.38 1.33 -23.60
C LYS A 881 1.06 1.65 -24.30
N GLU A 882 0.52 0.71 -25.08
CA GLU A 882 -0.75 0.85 -25.77
C GLU A 882 -1.91 1.00 -24.78
N PHE A 883 -1.90 0.18 -23.73
CA PHE A 883 -2.92 0.25 -22.66
C PHE A 883 -2.91 1.62 -21.97
N ILE A 884 -1.75 2.18 -21.65
CA ILE A 884 -1.64 3.50 -21.01
C ILE A 884 -2.25 4.60 -21.90
N LEU A 885 -1.94 4.56 -23.20
CA LEU A 885 -2.48 5.53 -24.16
C LEU A 885 -4.02 5.43 -24.30
N THR A 886 -4.57 4.22 -24.28
CA THR A 886 -6.01 3.97 -24.52
C THR A 886 -6.85 4.15 -23.26
N SER A 887 -6.30 3.89 -22.07
CA SER A 887 -7.03 3.95 -20.79
C SER A 887 -7.02 5.32 -20.11
N GLY A 888 -6.39 6.35 -20.71
CA GLY A 888 -6.18 7.64 -20.07
C GLY A 888 -5.23 7.59 -18.86
N GLY A 889 -4.46 6.50 -18.72
CA GLY A 889 -3.57 6.23 -17.61
C GLY A 889 -2.32 7.11 -17.54
N GLU A 890 -2.09 8.01 -18.51
CA GLU A 890 -0.92 8.90 -18.54
C GLU A 890 -0.76 9.75 -17.26
N SER A 891 -1.86 10.02 -16.56
CA SER A 891 -1.85 10.79 -15.31
C SER A 891 -1.57 9.95 -14.06
N ALA A 892 -1.55 8.62 -14.13
CA ALA A 892 -1.31 7.76 -12.97
C ALA A 892 0.21 7.51 -12.77
N PRO A 893 0.80 7.96 -11.64
CA PRO A 893 2.26 7.92 -11.42
C PRO A 893 2.87 6.51 -11.48
N GLY A 894 2.09 5.48 -11.17
CA GLY A 894 2.54 4.08 -11.18
C GLY A 894 2.96 3.58 -12.55
N PHE A 895 2.35 4.05 -13.64
CA PHE A 895 2.62 3.56 -14.98
C PHE A 895 3.98 4.00 -15.55
N ALA A 896 4.41 5.23 -15.27
CA ALA A 896 5.73 5.69 -15.69
C ALA A 896 6.83 4.76 -15.15
N ARG A 897 6.74 4.44 -13.85
CA ARG A 897 7.66 3.50 -13.21
C ARG A 897 7.53 2.07 -13.76
N ALA A 898 6.31 1.61 -14.04
CA ALA A 898 6.08 0.29 -14.62
C ALA A 898 6.79 0.14 -15.98
N ILE A 899 6.69 1.15 -16.85
CA ILE A 899 7.39 1.15 -18.14
C ILE A 899 8.90 1.00 -17.93
N GLU A 900 9.50 1.77 -17.02
CA GLU A 900 10.96 1.71 -16.76
C GLU A 900 11.39 0.33 -16.27
N ILE A 901 10.62 -0.28 -15.35
CA ILE A 901 10.92 -1.62 -14.83
C ILE A 901 10.81 -2.67 -15.94
N VAL A 902 9.75 -2.64 -16.75
CA VAL A 902 9.54 -3.62 -17.82
C VAL A 902 10.60 -3.44 -18.91
N GLN A 903 10.97 -2.20 -19.25
CA GLN A 903 12.09 -1.94 -20.18
C GLN A 903 13.41 -2.53 -19.67
N ALA A 904 13.70 -2.35 -18.37
CA ALA A 904 14.91 -2.93 -17.77
C ALA A 904 14.86 -4.47 -17.78
N ASN A 905 13.68 -5.09 -17.55
CA ASN A 905 13.51 -6.54 -17.64
C ASN A 905 13.77 -7.06 -19.06
N VAL A 906 13.16 -6.43 -20.06
CA VAL A 906 13.35 -6.78 -21.48
C VAL A 906 14.83 -6.68 -21.89
N LYS A 907 15.48 -5.58 -21.51
CA LYS A 907 16.92 -5.37 -21.78
C LYS A 907 17.78 -6.43 -21.12
N TRP A 908 17.52 -6.74 -19.83
CA TRP A 908 18.26 -7.78 -19.11
C TRP A 908 18.07 -9.15 -19.77
N HIS A 909 16.86 -9.48 -20.15
CA HIS A 909 16.55 -10.74 -20.83
C HIS A 909 17.33 -10.88 -22.15
N ILE A 910 17.35 -9.84 -22.98
CA ILE A 910 18.04 -9.85 -24.28
C ILE A 910 19.57 -9.93 -24.09
N LEU A 911 20.14 -9.17 -23.16
CA LEU A 911 21.60 -9.00 -23.07
C LEU A 911 22.28 -10.07 -22.20
N PHE A 912 21.63 -10.49 -21.10
CA PHE A 912 22.32 -11.21 -20.03
C PHE A 912 21.82 -12.65 -19.80
N GLN A 913 20.61 -13.01 -20.18
CA GLN A 913 20.04 -14.33 -19.94
C GLN A 913 20.94 -15.47 -20.44
N GLN A 914 21.41 -15.37 -21.66
CA GLN A 914 22.28 -16.39 -22.28
C GLN A 914 23.64 -16.53 -21.58
N GLN A 915 24.22 -15.42 -21.10
CA GLN A 915 25.49 -15.43 -20.34
C GLN A 915 25.29 -16.08 -18.98
N PHE A 916 24.16 -15.78 -18.35
CA PHE A 916 23.74 -16.30 -17.08
C PHE A 916 23.61 -17.84 -17.13
N TYR A 917 22.88 -18.37 -18.11
CA TYR A 917 22.74 -19.83 -18.29
C TYR A 917 24.04 -20.53 -18.67
N ARG A 918 24.88 -19.94 -19.50
CA ARG A 918 26.21 -20.51 -19.81
C ARG A 918 27.09 -20.65 -18.56
N TRP A 919 27.04 -19.67 -17.68
CA TRP A 919 27.78 -19.74 -16.43
C TRP A 919 27.25 -20.84 -15.51
N MET A 920 25.90 -20.95 -15.38
CA MET A 920 25.28 -21.98 -14.54
C MET A 920 25.61 -23.40 -15.01
N ARG A 921 25.51 -23.67 -16.30
CA ARG A 921 25.93 -24.99 -16.85
C ARG A 921 27.35 -25.32 -16.39
N LYS A 922 28.30 -24.39 -16.56
CA LYS A 922 29.69 -24.58 -16.12
C LYS A 922 29.83 -24.78 -14.61
N ALA A 923 29.02 -24.10 -13.80
CA ALA A 923 29.04 -24.21 -12.35
C ALA A 923 28.38 -25.51 -11.83
N LEU A 924 27.47 -26.11 -12.61
CA LEU A 924 26.86 -27.41 -12.28
C LEU A 924 27.76 -28.58 -12.71
N ASP A 925 28.49 -28.44 -13.83
CA ASP A 925 29.42 -29.48 -14.36
C ASP A 925 30.72 -29.58 -13.58
N GLY A 926 31.14 -28.54 -12.87
CA GLY A 926 32.37 -28.50 -12.05
C GLY A 926 32.08 -28.55 -10.56
#